data_3812c847d58da7431152f6d7ba13f752
#
_entry.id   3812c847d58da7431152f6d7ba13f752
#
_cell.length_a   1.000
_cell.length_b   1.000
_cell.length_c   1.000
_cell.angle_alpha   90.00
_cell.angle_beta   90.00
_cell.angle_gamma   90.00
#
_symmetry.space_group_name_H-M   'P 1'
#
loop_
_entity.id
_entity.type
_entity.pdbx_description
1 polymer ?
#
loop_
_entity_poly.entity_id
_entity_poly.type
_entity_poly.pdbx_seq_one_letter_code
_entity_poly.pdbx_strand_id
1 'polypeptide(L)'
;MQLDEDLEFAKKIFNPNRAFAKQARIKNMCEYKDLVHEANEDYEHFWGELAKQKLTWFKPFDKVLNSDNAPFFKWFENGKINVSYNCIDRHLKDKKNKVAIIFEGEMGDYNVITYRKLHSEVNKTANLLKNEFNVKKGDRVIIYMPMIVESVYMMLACARIGAIHSIVFAGFSPEALRDRINDAQAKLVITADGTFRKGKPYMLKPALDKALENNACPSVEKALIVIRNAKEIDYVRGRDFVYNEMVNYQSDKCELEMMDSEDPLFLLYTSGSTGKPKGVQHSSAGYLLWAQMTMEWVFDIRDNDNFWCTADIGWITGHTYVVYGPLACGATTLILEGTMSYPDYGRWWRMIEEYRVDKFYTSPTAIRMLHAKGENEPLKYNLESLKVLGTVGEPINPTAWKWFYEKIGNSKCSIVDTWWQTETGGHIISPLPGATPIKASCATLPLPGIHAEVLNEDGTKTKPGEQGFLCITKPWPSMIRNIWGDEKRYIDSYFSQIKLNGEYVYLSGDGAIVDENGYITIIGRTDDIVNVSGHRIGTAEVESAISKHEMVAECAVVGIPDAIKGEGLFAFVVLCDGAKCNLGESLELLKEMNHILSIEIGKIAKLDNVMYVPGLPKTRSGKIMRRLLKSIAKKEPITQDLSTLEDVNVVKEIMSIAQMEE
;
A
#
# COMPACT_ATOMS: atom_id res chain seq x y z
N MET A 1 3.48 -3.44 35.35
CA MET A 1 4.92 -3.12 35.15
C MET A 1 5.24 -3.03 33.66
N GLN A 2 5.07 -4.09 32.86
CA GLN A 2 5.32 -4.02 31.40
C GLN A 2 4.36 -3.09 30.66
N LEU A 3 3.08 -3.08 31.03
CA LEU A 3 2.07 -2.16 30.50
C LEU A 3 2.41 -0.68 30.74
N ASP A 4 2.88 -0.34 31.93
CA ASP A 4 3.26 1.04 32.28
C ASP A 4 4.49 1.49 31.51
N GLU A 5 5.44 0.56 31.27
CA GLU A 5 6.65 0.83 30.47
C GLU A 5 6.31 1.10 28.99
N ASP A 6 5.37 0.35 28.41
CA ASP A 6 4.95 0.52 27.01
C ASP A 6 4.14 1.81 26.82
N LEU A 7 3.32 2.20 27.79
CA LEU A 7 2.61 3.48 27.80
C LEU A 7 3.56 4.67 27.92
N GLU A 8 4.56 4.57 28.79
CA GLU A 8 5.61 5.58 28.90
C GLU A 8 6.46 5.65 27.63
N PHE A 9 6.75 4.50 27.02
CA PHE A 9 7.48 4.44 25.77
C PHE A 9 6.71 5.13 24.64
N ALA A 10 5.41 4.90 24.52
CA ALA A 10 4.56 5.50 23.50
C ALA A 10 4.49 7.05 23.59
N LYS A 11 4.73 7.61 24.76
CA LYS A 11 4.78 9.07 24.97
C LYS A 11 6.13 9.69 24.64
N LYS A 12 7.19 8.88 24.51
CA LYS A 12 8.54 9.38 24.23
C LYS A 12 8.64 9.98 22.83
N ILE A 13 9.38 11.07 22.74
CA ILE A 13 9.76 11.69 21.47
C ILE A 13 11.21 11.33 21.20
N PHE A 14 11.47 10.79 20.02
CA PHE A 14 12.80 10.38 19.59
C PHE A 14 13.29 11.38 18.54
N ASN A 15 14.35 12.10 18.85
CA ASN A 15 14.96 13.03 17.91
C ASN A 15 15.70 12.29 16.79
N PRO A 16 15.79 12.88 15.60
CA PRO A 16 16.59 12.33 14.50
C PRO A 16 18.02 12.03 14.91
N ASN A 17 18.57 10.93 14.40
CA ASN A 17 19.97 10.60 14.62
C ASN A 17 20.87 11.72 14.07
N ARG A 18 21.69 12.32 14.90
CA ARG A 18 22.53 13.48 14.55
C ARG A 18 23.49 13.22 13.39
N ALA A 19 24.04 12.01 13.30
CA ALA A 19 24.96 11.66 12.21
C ALA A 19 24.20 11.53 10.88
N PHE A 20 23.01 10.94 10.91
CA PHE A 20 22.13 10.85 9.76
C PHE A 20 21.62 12.23 9.32
N ALA A 21 21.11 13.03 10.27
CA ALA A 21 20.56 14.35 10.00
C ALA A 21 21.56 15.29 9.32
N LYS A 22 22.84 15.26 9.67
CA LYS A 22 23.89 16.05 9.00
C LYS A 22 24.01 15.79 7.50
N GLN A 23 23.67 14.58 7.06
CA GLN A 23 23.79 14.15 5.66
C GLN A 23 22.42 14.11 4.95
N ALA A 24 21.30 14.23 5.70
CA ALA A 24 19.96 14.17 5.16
C ALA A 24 19.70 15.33 4.19
N ARG A 25 18.76 15.13 3.24
CA ARG A 25 18.30 16.18 2.31
C ARG A 25 17.61 17.30 3.06
N ILE A 26 16.80 16.94 4.06
CA ILE A 26 16.14 17.87 4.99
C ILE A 26 16.68 17.53 6.37
N LYS A 27 17.47 18.45 6.93
CA LYS A 27 18.36 18.17 8.08
C LYS A 27 17.74 18.48 9.44
N ASN A 28 16.72 19.31 9.46
CA ASN A 28 16.11 19.82 10.68
C ASN A 28 14.72 20.41 10.41
N MET A 29 13.99 20.71 11.49
CA MET A 29 12.65 21.27 11.42
C MET A 29 12.58 22.69 10.83
N CYS A 30 13.69 23.45 10.82
CA CYS A 30 13.70 24.76 10.16
C CYS A 30 13.60 24.56 8.63
N GLU A 31 14.45 23.69 8.07
CA GLU A 31 14.40 23.38 6.62
C GLU A 31 13.05 22.77 6.19
N TYR A 32 12.42 21.95 7.05
CA TYR A 32 11.05 21.47 6.82
C TYR A 32 10.05 22.65 6.78
N LYS A 33 10.11 23.55 7.76
CA LYS A 33 9.20 24.70 7.85
C LYS A 33 9.41 25.68 6.69
N ASP A 34 10.65 25.85 6.22
CA ASP A 34 10.96 26.69 5.07
C ASP A 34 10.30 26.13 3.81
N LEU A 35 10.36 24.81 3.56
CA LEU A 35 9.67 24.16 2.43
C LEU A 35 8.15 24.25 2.53
N VAL A 36 7.59 24.09 3.74
CA VAL A 36 6.14 24.27 3.96
C VAL A 36 5.74 25.74 3.72
N HIS A 37 6.55 26.67 4.16
CA HIS A 37 6.30 28.10 3.93
C HIS A 37 6.35 28.43 2.45
N GLU A 38 7.39 28.02 1.72
CA GLU A 38 7.51 28.18 0.27
C GLU A 38 6.28 27.65 -0.47
N ALA A 39 5.84 26.43 -0.12
CA ALA A 39 4.64 25.84 -0.72
C ALA A 39 3.34 26.60 -0.37
N ASN A 40 3.28 27.29 0.77
CA ASN A 40 2.11 28.07 1.17
C ASN A 40 2.07 29.45 0.52
N GLU A 41 3.23 30.10 0.34
CA GLU A 41 3.35 31.42 -0.28
C GLU A 41 2.98 31.41 -1.77
N ASP A 42 3.50 30.42 -2.51
CA ASP A 42 3.16 30.26 -3.94
C ASP A 42 3.06 28.79 -4.31
N TYR A 43 1.85 28.26 -4.18
CA TYR A 43 1.56 26.84 -4.36
C TYR A 43 1.87 26.31 -5.76
N GLU A 44 1.48 27.06 -6.79
CA GLU A 44 1.74 26.65 -8.17
C GLU A 44 3.22 26.77 -8.53
N HIS A 45 3.89 27.83 -8.09
CA HIS A 45 5.33 27.97 -8.27
C HIS A 45 6.10 26.81 -7.65
N PHE A 46 5.82 26.46 -6.39
CA PHE A 46 6.45 25.35 -5.68
C PHE A 46 6.37 24.05 -6.47
N TRP A 47 5.17 23.65 -6.88
CA TRP A 47 4.98 22.41 -7.63
C TRP A 47 5.56 22.48 -9.04
N GLY A 48 5.46 23.64 -9.68
CA GLY A 48 6.00 23.89 -11.01
C GLY A 48 7.53 23.75 -11.05
N GLU A 49 8.23 24.33 -10.08
CA GLU A 49 9.68 24.22 -9.98
C GLU A 49 10.14 22.79 -9.64
N LEU A 50 9.47 22.11 -8.72
CA LEU A 50 9.75 20.69 -8.46
C LEU A 50 9.58 19.84 -9.73
N ALA A 51 8.50 20.03 -10.48
CA ALA A 51 8.26 19.29 -11.71
C ALA A 51 9.33 19.54 -12.78
N LYS A 52 9.77 20.78 -12.94
CA LYS A 52 10.85 21.13 -13.89
C LYS A 52 12.19 20.54 -13.50
N GLN A 53 12.51 20.53 -12.19
CA GLN A 53 13.80 20.06 -11.68
C GLN A 53 13.89 18.52 -11.62
N LYS A 54 12.77 17.86 -11.34
CA LYS A 54 12.76 16.42 -11.03
C LYS A 54 12.40 15.54 -12.22
N LEU A 55 11.60 16.02 -13.14
CA LEU A 55 11.17 15.26 -14.30
C LEU A 55 11.84 15.75 -15.58
N THR A 56 12.11 14.80 -16.48
CA THR A 56 12.54 15.12 -17.85
C THR A 56 11.33 15.28 -18.74
N TRP A 57 11.14 16.47 -19.26
CA TRP A 57 10.04 16.85 -20.14
C TRP A 57 10.51 16.88 -21.59
N PHE A 58 9.74 16.31 -22.51
CA PHE A 58 9.95 16.45 -23.95
C PHE A 58 9.36 17.76 -24.49
N LYS A 59 8.26 18.20 -23.86
CA LYS A 59 7.71 19.55 -24.03
C LYS A 59 7.34 20.07 -22.64
N PRO A 60 7.79 21.28 -22.24
CA PRO A 60 7.37 21.89 -20.98
C PRO A 60 5.85 22.08 -20.92
N PHE A 61 5.31 22.07 -19.72
CA PHE A 61 3.91 22.40 -19.45
C PHE A 61 3.68 23.92 -19.48
N ASP A 62 2.44 24.32 -19.76
CA ASP A 62 2.05 25.72 -19.83
C ASP A 62 1.33 26.19 -18.54
N LYS A 63 0.55 25.30 -17.90
CA LYS A 63 -0.21 25.57 -16.67
C LYS A 63 0.13 24.51 -15.64
N VAL A 64 0.43 24.91 -14.39
CA VAL A 64 0.80 23.99 -13.31
C VAL A 64 -0.42 23.27 -12.77
N LEU A 65 -1.43 24.02 -12.34
CA LEU A 65 -2.69 23.49 -11.82
C LEU A 65 -3.87 24.10 -12.57
N ASN A 66 -4.78 23.27 -13.02
CA ASN A 66 -6.07 23.69 -13.55
C ASN A 66 -7.20 23.18 -12.65
N SER A 67 -7.95 24.11 -12.05
CA SER A 67 -9.08 23.86 -11.15
C SER A 67 -10.42 24.26 -11.76
N ASP A 68 -10.48 24.60 -13.07
CA ASP A 68 -11.69 25.09 -13.72
C ASP A 68 -12.88 24.12 -13.65
N ASN A 69 -12.59 22.82 -13.52
CA ASN A 69 -13.59 21.75 -13.40
C ASN A 69 -13.44 20.97 -12.08
N ALA A 70 -13.22 21.67 -10.96
CA ALA A 70 -13.10 21.01 -9.65
C ALA A 70 -14.37 20.15 -9.34
N PRO A 71 -14.20 18.94 -8.76
CA PRO A 71 -12.99 18.36 -8.21
C PRO A 71 -12.13 17.57 -9.22
N PHE A 72 -12.31 17.72 -10.51
CA PHE A 72 -11.52 17.09 -11.57
C PHE A 72 -10.30 17.98 -11.89
N PHE A 73 -9.30 17.93 -11.03
CA PHE A 73 -8.09 18.74 -11.17
C PHE A 73 -7.14 18.17 -12.22
N LYS A 74 -6.44 19.07 -12.94
CA LYS A 74 -5.39 18.70 -13.88
C LYS A 74 -4.08 19.38 -13.51
N TRP A 75 -2.97 18.66 -13.72
CA TRP A 75 -1.64 19.12 -13.37
C TRP A 75 -0.71 19.10 -14.59
N PHE A 76 0.10 20.17 -14.72
CA PHE A 76 1.13 20.30 -15.74
C PHE A 76 0.59 20.21 -17.16
N GLU A 77 -0.51 20.91 -17.44
CA GLU A 77 -1.21 20.84 -18.72
C GLU A 77 -0.31 21.20 -19.91
N ASN A 78 -0.52 20.51 -21.04
CA ASN A 78 0.24 20.57 -22.29
C ASN A 78 1.70 20.10 -22.20
N GLY A 79 2.16 19.68 -21.03
CA GLY A 79 3.45 19.03 -20.85
C GLY A 79 3.49 17.65 -21.50
N LYS A 80 4.61 17.31 -22.18
CA LYS A 80 4.83 15.98 -22.76
C LYS A 80 5.92 15.25 -22.01
N ILE A 81 5.60 14.04 -21.57
CA ILE A 81 6.45 13.19 -20.74
C ILE A 81 6.33 11.72 -21.14
N ASN A 82 7.30 10.91 -20.77
CA ASN A 82 7.14 9.44 -20.74
C ASN A 82 7.69 8.92 -19.42
N VAL A 83 6.89 8.14 -18.71
CA VAL A 83 7.23 7.61 -17.38
C VAL A 83 8.37 6.60 -17.46
N SER A 84 8.35 5.70 -18.45
CA SER A 84 9.43 4.71 -18.66
C SER A 84 10.78 5.41 -18.93
N TYR A 85 10.78 6.48 -19.72
CA TYR A 85 11.98 7.29 -19.96
C TYR A 85 12.55 7.86 -18.66
N ASN A 86 11.69 8.42 -17.83
CA ASN A 86 12.08 9.02 -16.55
C ASN A 86 12.58 7.98 -15.54
N CYS A 87 12.13 6.74 -15.63
CA CYS A 87 12.59 5.64 -14.79
C CYS A 87 13.87 4.96 -15.29
N ILE A 88 14.16 5.01 -16.60
CA ILE A 88 15.24 4.21 -17.19
C ILE A 88 16.19 5.06 -18.04
N ASP A 89 15.69 5.60 -19.17
CA ASP A 89 16.53 6.15 -20.25
C ASP A 89 17.39 7.32 -19.76
N ARG A 90 16.83 8.24 -18.97
CA ARG A 90 17.54 9.42 -18.45
C ARG A 90 18.74 9.05 -17.58
N HIS A 91 18.76 7.84 -17.01
CA HIS A 91 19.83 7.34 -16.15
C HIS A 91 20.97 6.64 -16.95
N LEU A 92 20.75 6.30 -18.23
CA LEU A 92 21.71 5.53 -19.00
C LEU A 92 23.04 6.26 -19.24
N LYS A 93 23.02 7.58 -19.30
CA LYS A 93 24.24 8.36 -19.49
C LYS A 93 25.25 8.09 -18.37
N ASP A 94 24.80 8.17 -17.14
CA ASP A 94 25.68 8.16 -15.96
C ASP A 94 25.60 6.86 -15.15
N LYS A 95 24.47 6.13 -15.23
CA LYS A 95 24.16 4.96 -14.37
C LYS A 95 23.89 3.67 -15.16
N LYS A 96 24.25 3.57 -16.43
CA LYS A 96 23.95 2.39 -17.27
C LYS A 96 24.38 1.05 -16.68
N ASN A 97 25.51 1.05 -15.95
CA ASN A 97 26.09 -0.15 -15.33
C ASN A 97 25.70 -0.31 -13.86
N LYS A 98 24.98 0.67 -13.28
CA LYS A 98 24.46 0.57 -11.94
C LYS A 98 23.34 -0.47 -11.89
N VAL A 99 23.26 -1.21 -10.79
CA VAL A 99 22.16 -2.13 -10.51
C VAL A 99 20.87 -1.34 -10.34
N ALA A 100 19.86 -1.68 -11.12
CA ALA A 100 18.50 -1.15 -11.00
C ALA A 100 17.63 -2.07 -10.11
N ILE A 101 17.75 -3.39 -10.32
CA ILE A 101 16.95 -4.39 -9.61
C ILE A 101 17.86 -5.51 -9.11
N ILE A 102 17.67 -5.89 -7.85
CA ILE A 102 18.14 -7.15 -7.28
C ILE A 102 16.89 -8.00 -7.08
N PHE A 103 16.85 -9.17 -7.67
CA PHE A 103 15.76 -10.12 -7.57
C PHE A 103 16.21 -11.37 -6.86
N GLU A 104 15.39 -11.83 -5.90
CA GLU A 104 15.54 -13.14 -5.28
C GLU A 104 14.21 -13.92 -5.40
N GLY A 105 14.29 -15.11 -6.02
CA GLY A 105 13.18 -16.05 -6.12
C GLY A 105 12.99 -16.86 -4.84
N GLU A 106 11.80 -17.37 -4.61
CA GLU A 106 11.51 -18.15 -3.39
C GLU A 106 12.43 -19.38 -3.24
N MET A 107 12.83 -19.98 -4.35
CA MET A 107 13.69 -21.18 -4.38
C MET A 107 15.17 -20.87 -4.25
N GLY A 108 15.55 -19.61 -4.06
CA GLY A 108 16.94 -19.16 -3.92
C GLY A 108 17.64 -18.81 -5.23
N ASP A 109 16.91 -18.82 -6.34
CA ASP A 109 17.40 -18.25 -7.58
C ASP A 109 17.44 -16.72 -7.48
N TYR A 110 18.48 -16.09 -8.07
CA TYR A 110 18.64 -14.66 -8.00
C TYR A 110 19.02 -14.06 -9.36
N ASN A 111 18.75 -12.79 -9.53
CA ASN A 111 19.14 -12.04 -10.72
C ASN A 111 19.48 -10.59 -10.37
N VAL A 112 20.48 -10.05 -11.03
CA VAL A 112 20.94 -8.66 -10.86
C VAL A 112 20.81 -7.94 -12.20
N ILE A 113 19.93 -6.96 -12.25
CA ILE A 113 19.56 -6.23 -13.46
C ILE A 113 20.15 -4.83 -13.40
N THR A 114 21.05 -4.50 -14.32
CA THR A 114 21.54 -3.12 -14.47
C THR A 114 20.55 -2.25 -15.23
N TYR A 115 20.67 -0.91 -15.13
CA TYR A 115 19.84 0.02 -15.91
C TYR A 115 19.92 -0.25 -17.41
N ARG A 116 21.11 -0.61 -17.95
CA ARG A 116 21.27 -1.02 -19.36
C ARG A 116 20.46 -2.28 -19.68
N LYS A 117 20.52 -3.29 -18.82
CA LYS A 117 19.78 -4.54 -19.03
C LYS A 117 18.27 -4.29 -18.94
N LEU A 118 17.83 -3.51 -17.92
CA LEU A 118 16.44 -3.11 -17.77
C LEU A 118 15.93 -2.38 -19.02
N HIS A 119 16.69 -1.42 -19.54
CA HIS A 119 16.36 -0.72 -20.79
C HIS A 119 16.18 -1.68 -21.97
N SER A 120 17.13 -2.60 -22.17
CA SER A 120 17.05 -3.59 -23.25
C SER A 120 15.80 -4.46 -23.12
N GLU A 121 15.54 -5.02 -21.95
CA GLU A 121 14.39 -5.92 -21.74
C GLU A 121 13.04 -5.19 -21.86
N VAL A 122 12.95 -3.96 -21.32
CA VAL A 122 11.74 -3.12 -21.46
C VAL A 122 11.48 -2.76 -22.91
N ASN A 123 12.50 -2.42 -23.69
CA ASN A 123 12.35 -2.13 -25.12
C ASN A 123 11.88 -3.34 -25.93
N LYS A 124 12.47 -4.51 -25.68
CA LYS A 124 12.02 -5.77 -26.33
C LYS A 124 10.58 -6.08 -25.98
N THR A 125 10.23 -5.96 -24.68
CA THR A 125 8.84 -6.18 -24.21
C THR A 125 7.88 -5.17 -24.85
N ALA A 126 8.24 -3.90 -24.92
CA ALA A 126 7.43 -2.85 -25.56
C ALA A 126 7.21 -3.12 -27.05
N ASN A 127 8.26 -3.53 -27.78
CA ASN A 127 8.14 -3.92 -29.18
C ASN A 127 7.26 -5.16 -29.34
N LEU A 128 7.40 -6.16 -28.48
CA LEU A 128 6.54 -7.34 -28.47
C LEU A 128 5.06 -6.94 -28.33
N LEU A 129 4.73 -6.09 -27.36
CA LEU A 129 3.37 -5.62 -27.14
C LEU A 129 2.82 -4.85 -28.36
N LYS A 130 3.64 -3.99 -28.98
CA LYS A 130 3.24 -3.21 -30.18
C LYS A 130 3.06 -4.10 -31.40
N ASN A 131 4.07 -4.91 -31.72
CA ASN A 131 4.18 -5.55 -33.03
C ASN A 131 3.34 -6.83 -33.11
N GLU A 132 3.34 -7.66 -32.04
CA GLU A 132 2.68 -8.97 -32.05
C GLU A 132 1.26 -8.92 -31.44
N PHE A 133 1.06 -8.02 -30.48
CA PHE A 133 -0.23 -7.88 -29.78
C PHE A 133 -1.01 -6.61 -30.19
N ASN A 134 -0.45 -5.79 -31.08
CA ASN A 134 -1.07 -4.56 -31.57
C ASN A 134 -1.59 -3.65 -30.44
N VAL A 135 -0.84 -3.60 -29.32
CA VAL A 135 -1.14 -2.72 -28.19
C VAL A 135 -0.75 -1.28 -28.56
N LYS A 136 -1.67 -0.35 -28.34
CA LYS A 136 -1.54 1.08 -28.69
C LYS A 136 -1.74 1.93 -27.46
N LYS A 137 -1.36 3.21 -27.60
CA LYS A 137 -1.67 4.26 -26.60
C LYS A 137 -3.16 4.20 -26.20
N GLY A 138 -3.42 4.17 -24.90
CA GLY A 138 -4.76 4.12 -24.33
C GLY A 138 -5.38 2.72 -24.26
N ASP A 139 -4.80 1.68 -24.87
CA ASP A 139 -5.25 0.31 -24.65
C ASP A 139 -4.97 -0.13 -23.20
N ARG A 140 -5.91 -0.90 -22.62
CA ARG A 140 -5.73 -1.45 -21.27
C ARG A 140 -5.15 -2.84 -21.35
N VAL A 141 -4.14 -3.06 -20.50
CA VAL A 141 -3.41 -4.33 -20.37
C VAL A 141 -3.51 -4.81 -18.93
N ILE A 142 -4.12 -5.96 -18.71
CA ILE A 142 -4.12 -6.59 -17.39
C ILE A 142 -2.81 -7.35 -17.19
N ILE A 143 -2.18 -7.16 -16.04
CA ILE A 143 -0.98 -7.87 -15.60
C ILE A 143 -1.34 -8.68 -14.35
N TYR A 144 -1.55 -9.99 -14.53
CA TYR A 144 -1.84 -10.96 -13.48
C TYR A 144 -0.61 -11.83 -13.23
N MET A 145 0.40 -11.25 -12.59
CA MET A 145 1.74 -11.83 -12.48
C MET A 145 2.28 -11.79 -11.05
N PRO A 146 3.17 -12.73 -10.70
CA PRO A 146 3.85 -12.72 -9.41
C PRO A 146 4.95 -11.66 -9.36
N MET A 147 5.62 -11.55 -8.19
CA MET A 147 6.74 -10.64 -7.94
C MET A 147 8.02 -11.11 -8.61
N ILE A 148 8.07 -11.07 -9.95
CA ILE A 148 9.23 -11.40 -10.77
C ILE A 148 9.66 -10.20 -11.62
N VAL A 149 10.86 -10.22 -12.15
CA VAL A 149 11.42 -9.08 -12.89
C VAL A 149 10.64 -8.76 -14.16
N GLU A 150 10.07 -9.78 -14.81
CA GLU A 150 9.23 -9.63 -15.99
C GLU A 150 7.99 -8.78 -15.72
N SER A 151 7.45 -8.83 -14.51
CA SER A 151 6.32 -7.97 -14.11
C SER A 151 6.68 -6.49 -14.17
N VAL A 152 7.89 -6.14 -13.75
CA VAL A 152 8.43 -4.77 -13.87
C VAL A 152 8.65 -4.40 -15.34
N TYR A 153 9.15 -5.33 -16.15
CA TYR A 153 9.33 -5.09 -17.60
C TYR A 153 7.98 -4.77 -18.26
N MET A 154 6.92 -5.51 -17.92
CA MET A 154 5.57 -5.29 -18.46
C MET A 154 5.01 -3.92 -18.06
N MET A 155 5.14 -3.52 -16.79
CA MET A 155 4.70 -2.20 -16.32
C MET A 155 5.40 -1.06 -17.08
N LEU A 156 6.71 -1.12 -17.18
CA LEU A 156 7.52 -0.09 -17.84
C LEU A 156 7.38 -0.12 -19.36
N ALA A 157 7.14 -1.29 -19.97
CA ALA A 157 6.83 -1.41 -21.39
C ALA A 157 5.48 -0.79 -21.73
N CYS A 158 4.44 -1.04 -20.94
CA CYS A 158 3.15 -0.37 -21.09
C CYS A 158 3.30 1.16 -20.99
N ALA A 159 4.00 1.65 -19.96
CA ALA A 159 4.27 3.07 -19.79
C ALA A 159 5.07 3.66 -20.97
N ARG A 160 5.98 2.88 -21.59
CA ARG A 160 6.79 3.32 -22.73
C ARG A 160 5.97 3.57 -23.98
N ILE A 161 4.97 2.72 -24.25
CA ILE A 161 4.12 2.80 -25.44
C ILE A 161 2.77 3.48 -25.21
N GLY A 162 2.56 4.04 -24.00
CA GLY A 162 1.33 4.74 -23.64
C GLY A 162 0.13 3.84 -23.39
N ALA A 163 0.33 2.54 -23.18
CA ALA A 163 -0.72 1.63 -22.76
C ALA A 163 -1.00 1.79 -21.25
N ILE A 164 -2.26 1.66 -20.88
CA ILE A 164 -2.71 1.76 -19.49
C ILE A 164 -2.64 0.37 -18.86
N HIS A 165 -1.70 0.14 -17.96
CA HIS A 165 -1.66 -1.15 -17.27
C HIS A 165 -2.59 -1.19 -16.07
N SER A 166 -3.09 -2.38 -15.75
CA SER A 166 -3.79 -2.64 -14.50
C SER A 166 -3.29 -3.95 -13.92
N ILE A 167 -2.68 -3.87 -12.75
CA ILE A 167 -2.13 -5.05 -12.08
C ILE A 167 -3.19 -5.67 -11.21
N VAL A 168 -3.34 -6.99 -11.36
CA VAL A 168 -4.18 -7.82 -10.52
C VAL A 168 -3.29 -8.74 -9.70
N PHE A 169 -3.45 -8.71 -8.38
CA PHE A 169 -2.66 -9.53 -7.48
C PHE A 169 -2.76 -11.02 -7.85
N ALA A 170 -1.61 -11.67 -8.03
CA ALA A 170 -1.50 -13.06 -8.51
C ALA A 170 -2.17 -14.13 -7.61
N GLY A 171 -2.69 -13.71 -6.49
CA GLY A 171 -3.46 -14.55 -5.60
C GLY A 171 -4.97 -14.40 -5.69
N PHE A 172 -5.51 -13.48 -6.52
CA PHE A 172 -6.97 -13.30 -6.63
C PHE A 172 -7.64 -14.44 -7.37
N SER A 173 -8.95 -14.62 -7.09
CA SER A 173 -9.78 -15.63 -7.72
C SER A 173 -10.01 -15.33 -9.21
N PRO A 174 -10.41 -16.35 -10.00
CA PRO A 174 -10.81 -16.15 -11.40
C PRO A 174 -11.92 -15.10 -11.57
N GLU A 175 -12.87 -15.06 -10.65
CA GLU A 175 -13.98 -14.11 -10.64
C GLU A 175 -13.48 -12.68 -10.46
N ALA A 176 -12.60 -12.47 -9.47
CA ALA A 176 -11.97 -11.17 -9.22
C ALA A 176 -11.12 -10.69 -10.41
N LEU A 177 -10.44 -11.60 -11.09
CA LEU A 177 -9.69 -11.30 -12.30
C LEU A 177 -10.64 -10.92 -13.45
N ARG A 178 -11.72 -11.68 -13.66
CA ARG A 178 -12.74 -11.43 -14.69
C ARG A 178 -13.39 -10.06 -14.53
N ASP A 179 -13.78 -9.71 -13.31
CA ASP A 179 -14.44 -8.42 -13.03
C ASP A 179 -13.54 -7.25 -13.43
N ARG A 180 -12.25 -7.32 -13.12
CA ARG A 180 -11.27 -6.27 -13.46
C ARG A 180 -10.98 -6.19 -14.95
N ILE A 181 -10.90 -7.34 -15.63
CA ILE A 181 -10.75 -7.41 -17.08
C ILE A 181 -11.93 -6.71 -17.76
N ASN A 182 -13.15 -7.03 -17.33
CA ASN A 182 -14.35 -6.49 -17.93
C ASN A 182 -14.55 -5.00 -17.62
N ASP A 183 -14.30 -4.57 -16.39
CA ASP A 183 -14.41 -3.16 -16.02
C ASP A 183 -13.39 -2.30 -16.78
N ALA A 184 -12.14 -2.75 -16.87
CA ALA A 184 -11.09 -2.09 -17.64
C ALA A 184 -11.30 -2.20 -19.16
N GLN A 185 -12.15 -3.11 -19.66
CA GLN A 185 -12.24 -3.47 -21.07
C GLN A 185 -10.87 -3.78 -21.64
N ALA A 186 -10.13 -4.68 -20.96
CA ALA A 186 -8.75 -4.98 -21.29
C ALA A 186 -8.63 -5.76 -22.59
N LYS A 187 -7.71 -5.35 -23.45
CA LYS A 187 -7.43 -5.98 -24.75
C LYS A 187 -6.50 -7.19 -24.63
N LEU A 188 -5.55 -7.12 -23.71
CA LEU A 188 -4.52 -8.13 -23.48
C LEU A 188 -4.46 -8.48 -22.00
N VAL A 189 -4.28 -9.77 -21.70
CA VAL A 189 -3.92 -10.22 -20.35
C VAL A 189 -2.54 -10.85 -20.39
N ILE A 190 -1.68 -10.43 -19.46
CA ILE A 190 -0.34 -10.98 -19.25
C ILE A 190 -0.35 -11.75 -17.94
N THR A 191 0.11 -12.99 -17.96
CA THR A 191 0.22 -13.84 -16.75
C THR A 191 1.51 -14.65 -16.76
N ALA A 192 1.80 -15.35 -15.66
CA ALA A 192 2.80 -16.40 -15.64
C ALA A 192 2.13 -17.79 -15.65
N ASP A 193 2.87 -18.83 -16.03
CA ASP A 193 2.43 -20.20 -15.83
C ASP A 193 2.13 -20.44 -14.33
N GLY A 194 2.95 -19.91 -13.47
CA GLY A 194 2.80 -19.98 -12.02
C GLY A 194 3.87 -19.18 -11.28
N THR A 195 3.97 -19.42 -9.99
CA THR A 195 4.97 -18.88 -9.06
C THR A 195 5.33 -19.96 -8.04
N PHE A 196 6.25 -19.65 -7.13
CA PHE A 196 6.52 -20.51 -5.97
C PHE A 196 5.93 -19.89 -4.71
N ARG A 197 5.34 -20.74 -3.83
CA ARG A 197 4.80 -20.31 -2.54
C ARG A 197 5.02 -21.41 -1.49
N LYS A 198 5.73 -21.07 -0.41
CA LYS A 198 6.13 -22.01 0.66
C LYS A 198 6.87 -23.24 0.10
N GLY A 199 7.77 -23.03 -0.85
CA GLY A 199 8.57 -24.06 -1.49
C GLY A 199 7.84 -24.92 -2.51
N LYS A 200 6.58 -24.58 -2.87
CA LYS A 200 5.77 -25.37 -3.80
C LYS A 200 5.34 -24.51 -5.00
N PRO A 201 5.24 -25.09 -6.20
CA PRO A 201 4.63 -24.43 -7.34
C PRO A 201 3.18 -24.05 -7.05
N TYR A 202 2.82 -22.81 -7.39
CA TYR A 202 1.45 -22.30 -7.36
C TYR A 202 1.08 -21.81 -8.77
N MET A 203 0.10 -22.47 -9.40
CA MET A 203 -0.25 -22.25 -10.81
C MET A 203 -1.19 -21.06 -10.95
N LEU A 204 -0.88 -20.16 -11.90
CA LEU A 204 -1.69 -18.96 -12.21
C LEU A 204 -2.52 -19.13 -13.49
N LYS A 205 -1.96 -19.79 -14.49
CA LYS A 205 -2.62 -20.00 -15.80
C LYS A 205 -4.03 -20.62 -15.67
N PRO A 206 -4.28 -21.63 -14.82
CA PRO A 206 -5.63 -22.18 -14.65
C PRO A 206 -6.66 -21.15 -14.15
N ALA A 207 -6.24 -20.18 -13.32
CA ALA A 207 -7.13 -19.09 -12.87
C ALA A 207 -7.48 -18.15 -14.02
N LEU A 208 -6.52 -17.84 -14.89
CA LEU A 208 -6.77 -17.08 -16.11
C LEU A 208 -7.74 -17.81 -17.03
N ASP A 209 -7.52 -19.12 -17.29
CA ASP A 209 -8.40 -19.91 -18.16
C ASP A 209 -9.84 -19.89 -17.68
N LYS A 210 -10.04 -20.08 -16.38
CA LYS A 210 -11.36 -20.01 -15.76
C LYS A 210 -11.98 -18.60 -15.85
N ALA A 211 -11.18 -17.55 -15.71
CA ALA A 211 -11.65 -16.18 -15.87
C ALA A 211 -12.16 -15.89 -17.29
N LEU A 212 -11.49 -16.46 -18.31
CA LEU A 212 -11.83 -16.25 -19.74
C LEU A 212 -12.80 -17.30 -20.30
N GLU A 213 -13.22 -18.28 -19.51
CA GLU A 213 -14.10 -19.35 -19.94
C GLU A 213 -15.43 -18.83 -20.51
N ASN A 214 -15.97 -19.53 -21.51
CA ASN A 214 -17.26 -19.20 -22.12
C ASN A 214 -17.36 -17.77 -22.70
N ASN A 215 -16.24 -17.20 -23.15
CA ASN A 215 -16.16 -15.82 -23.63
C ASN A 215 -16.62 -14.77 -22.60
N ALA A 216 -16.34 -15.04 -21.32
CA ALA A 216 -16.76 -14.17 -20.22
C ALA A 216 -16.04 -12.81 -20.19
N CYS A 217 -14.94 -12.66 -20.95
CA CYS A 217 -14.19 -11.42 -21.12
C CYS A 217 -14.03 -11.13 -22.63
N PRO A 218 -15.08 -10.64 -23.31
CA PRO A 218 -15.08 -10.51 -24.77
C PRO A 218 -14.11 -9.46 -25.33
N SER A 219 -13.58 -8.56 -24.49
CA SER A 219 -12.57 -7.57 -24.88
C SER A 219 -11.16 -8.17 -25.04
N VAL A 220 -10.89 -9.32 -24.41
CA VAL A 220 -9.56 -9.96 -24.44
C VAL A 220 -9.36 -10.67 -25.78
N GLU A 221 -8.39 -10.17 -26.54
CA GLU A 221 -8.02 -10.76 -27.83
C GLU A 221 -7.01 -11.89 -27.68
N LYS A 222 -6.02 -11.70 -26.80
CA LYS A 222 -4.88 -12.61 -26.61
C LYS A 222 -4.44 -12.64 -25.14
N ALA A 223 -3.67 -13.70 -24.80
CA ALA A 223 -2.99 -13.85 -23.51
C ALA A 223 -1.49 -14.08 -23.73
N LEU A 224 -0.65 -13.36 -22.99
CA LEU A 224 0.81 -13.51 -22.99
C LEU A 224 1.25 -14.19 -21.69
N ILE A 225 2.00 -15.29 -21.81
CA ILE A 225 2.34 -16.17 -20.69
C ILE A 225 3.84 -16.19 -20.47
N VAL A 226 4.29 -15.79 -19.30
CA VAL A 226 5.69 -15.90 -18.84
C VAL A 226 5.90 -17.27 -18.20
N ILE A 227 6.90 -18.00 -18.65
CA ILE A 227 7.26 -19.30 -18.05
C ILE A 227 8.19 -19.05 -16.87
N ARG A 228 7.68 -19.32 -15.67
CA ARG A 228 8.40 -19.18 -14.38
C ARG A 228 8.66 -20.53 -13.72
N ASN A 229 7.65 -21.39 -13.64
CA ASN A 229 7.73 -22.69 -12.97
C ASN A 229 8.21 -23.81 -13.89
N ALA A 230 8.18 -23.58 -15.19
CA ALA A 230 8.46 -24.58 -16.22
C ALA A 230 7.60 -25.88 -16.08
N LYS A 231 6.37 -25.75 -15.54
CA LYS A 231 5.39 -26.83 -15.48
C LYS A 231 4.60 -26.91 -16.78
N GLU A 232 4.16 -28.09 -17.14
CA GLU A 232 3.21 -28.24 -18.23
C GLU A 232 1.92 -27.47 -17.92
N ILE A 233 1.53 -26.65 -18.88
CA ILE A 233 0.27 -25.89 -18.85
C ILE A 233 -0.50 -26.14 -20.14
N ASP A 234 -1.82 -26.10 -20.04
CA ASP A 234 -2.68 -26.13 -21.21
C ASP A 234 -2.60 -24.81 -21.97
N TYR A 235 -2.42 -24.91 -23.30
CA TYR A 235 -2.41 -23.78 -24.21
C TYR A 235 -3.67 -23.74 -25.06
N VAL A 236 -4.35 -22.60 -25.07
CA VAL A 236 -5.45 -22.35 -25.99
C VAL A 236 -4.89 -21.75 -27.28
N ARG A 237 -4.93 -22.56 -28.37
CA ARG A 237 -4.39 -22.17 -29.67
C ARG A 237 -5.05 -20.90 -30.19
N GLY A 238 -4.23 -19.94 -30.64
CA GLY A 238 -4.68 -18.64 -31.16
C GLY A 238 -4.94 -17.57 -30.11
N ARG A 239 -5.08 -17.96 -28.84
CA ARG A 239 -5.20 -17.04 -27.72
C ARG A 239 -3.89 -16.89 -26.94
N ASP A 240 -3.23 -18.00 -26.62
CA ASP A 240 -2.10 -18.06 -25.71
C ASP A 240 -0.77 -18.01 -26.45
N PHE A 241 0.13 -17.14 -25.98
CA PHE A 241 1.46 -16.92 -26.54
C PHE A 241 2.52 -16.92 -25.42
N VAL A 242 3.68 -17.52 -25.68
CA VAL A 242 4.74 -17.66 -24.69
C VAL A 242 5.75 -16.51 -24.82
N TYR A 243 5.86 -15.68 -23.76
CA TYR A 243 6.75 -14.52 -23.70
C TYR A 243 8.22 -14.91 -23.95
N ASN A 244 8.71 -15.95 -23.24
CA ASN A 244 10.09 -16.39 -23.29
C ASN A 244 10.54 -16.82 -24.71
N GLU A 245 9.62 -17.29 -25.53
CA GLU A 245 9.88 -17.69 -26.93
C GLU A 245 9.92 -16.50 -27.88
N MET A 246 9.18 -15.43 -27.60
CA MET A 246 8.93 -14.33 -28.54
C MET A 246 9.83 -13.11 -28.27
N VAL A 247 10.13 -12.82 -27.01
CA VAL A 247 10.80 -11.56 -26.61
C VAL A 247 12.21 -11.43 -27.16
N ASN A 248 12.92 -12.53 -27.31
CA ASN A 248 14.32 -12.51 -27.80
C ASN A 248 14.45 -12.17 -29.28
N TYR A 249 13.37 -12.26 -30.05
CA TYR A 249 13.36 -11.85 -31.45
C TYR A 249 13.01 -10.37 -31.65
N GLN A 250 12.68 -9.65 -30.58
CA GLN A 250 12.35 -8.25 -30.64
C GLN A 250 13.60 -7.37 -30.53
N SER A 251 13.55 -6.20 -31.18
CA SER A 251 14.58 -5.18 -31.08
C SER A 251 14.69 -4.63 -29.66
N ASP A 252 15.92 -4.38 -29.20
CA ASP A 252 16.22 -3.67 -27.93
C ASP A 252 16.13 -2.13 -28.06
N LYS A 253 15.64 -1.64 -29.21
CA LYS A 253 15.31 -0.23 -29.46
C LYS A 253 13.83 -0.09 -29.73
N CYS A 254 13.17 0.73 -28.92
CA CYS A 254 11.75 1.03 -29.03
C CYS A 254 11.53 2.54 -28.91
N GLU A 255 10.84 3.13 -29.88
CA GLU A 255 10.44 4.53 -29.81
C GLU A 255 9.47 4.78 -28.66
N LEU A 256 9.63 5.93 -28.02
CA LEU A 256 8.81 6.37 -26.91
C LEU A 256 7.51 7.01 -27.41
N GLU A 257 6.41 6.67 -26.77
CA GLU A 257 5.16 7.42 -26.93
C GLU A 257 5.23 8.74 -26.13
N MET A 258 4.91 9.86 -26.80
CA MET A 258 4.84 11.18 -26.15
C MET A 258 3.50 11.29 -25.44
N MET A 259 3.51 11.10 -24.12
CA MET A 259 2.30 11.17 -23.29
C MET A 259 2.02 12.61 -22.85
N ASP A 260 0.76 12.99 -22.80
CA ASP A 260 0.35 14.17 -22.04
C ASP A 260 0.56 13.94 -20.54
N SER A 261 0.82 15.01 -19.80
CA SER A 261 0.98 14.96 -18.34
C SER A 261 -0.18 14.26 -17.63
N GLU A 262 -1.39 14.45 -18.14
CA GLU A 262 -2.64 13.91 -17.58
C GLU A 262 -3.11 12.59 -18.23
N ASP A 263 -2.38 12.08 -19.25
CA ASP A 263 -2.69 10.75 -19.79
C ASP A 263 -2.61 9.69 -18.68
N PRO A 264 -3.60 8.78 -18.61
CA PRO A 264 -3.60 7.72 -17.60
C PRO A 264 -2.37 6.81 -17.71
N LEU A 265 -1.72 6.56 -16.58
CA LEU A 265 -0.59 5.63 -16.48
C LEU A 265 -1.09 4.23 -16.15
N PHE A 266 -1.94 4.12 -15.14
CA PHE A 266 -2.49 2.85 -14.70
C PHE A 266 -3.87 2.98 -14.06
N LEU A 267 -4.52 1.83 -13.97
CA LEU A 267 -5.72 1.61 -13.16
C LEU A 267 -5.38 0.61 -12.05
N LEU A 268 -5.71 0.96 -10.82
CA LEU A 268 -5.55 0.02 -9.70
C LEU A 268 -6.87 -0.15 -8.96
N TYR A 269 -7.33 -1.40 -8.90
CA TYR A 269 -8.62 -1.72 -8.31
C TYR A 269 -8.53 -1.86 -6.79
N THR A 270 -9.34 -1.09 -6.08
CA THR A 270 -9.51 -1.17 -4.63
C THR A 270 -10.89 -1.71 -4.27
N SER A 271 -11.02 -2.32 -3.08
CA SER A 271 -12.31 -2.74 -2.55
C SER A 271 -13.20 -1.52 -2.31
N GLY A 272 -14.38 -1.49 -2.92
CA GLY A 272 -15.37 -0.44 -2.70
C GLY A 272 -16.29 -0.72 -1.53
N SER A 273 -16.89 0.33 -0.97
CA SER A 273 -17.94 0.20 0.04
C SER A 273 -19.22 -0.49 -0.48
N THR A 274 -19.43 -0.50 -1.80
CA THR A 274 -20.61 -1.02 -2.47
C THR A 274 -20.43 -2.43 -3.05
N GLY A 275 -19.36 -3.16 -2.68
CA GLY A 275 -19.07 -4.52 -3.14
C GLY A 275 -18.36 -4.60 -4.49
N LYS A 276 -18.56 -3.67 -5.42
CA LYS A 276 -17.80 -3.65 -6.69
C LYS A 276 -16.47 -2.94 -6.53
N PRO A 277 -15.36 -3.49 -7.06
CA PRO A 277 -14.06 -2.83 -7.08
C PRO A 277 -14.13 -1.45 -7.74
N LYS A 278 -13.29 -0.51 -7.27
CA LYS A 278 -13.12 0.82 -7.86
C LYS A 278 -11.82 0.86 -8.64
N GLY A 279 -11.86 1.13 -9.93
CA GLY A 279 -10.66 1.36 -10.75
C GLY A 279 -10.10 2.76 -10.50
N VAL A 280 -9.16 2.89 -9.57
CA VAL A 280 -8.47 4.16 -9.27
C VAL A 280 -7.55 4.51 -10.42
N GLN A 281 -7.77 5.67 -11.03
CA GLN A 281 -6.98 6.15 -12.17
C GLN A 281 -5.93 7.16 -11.72
N HIS A 282 -4.66 6.92 -12.08
CA HIS A 282 -3.57 7.86 -11.89
C HIS A 282 -3.03 8.38 -13.23
N SER A 283 -2.65 9.68 -13.24
CA SER A 283 -2.01 10.32 -14.39
C SER A 283 -0.50 10.05 -14.43
N SER A 284 0.13 10.39 -15.55
CA SER A 284 1.56 10.12 -15.78
C SER A 284 2.48 11.04 -14.99
N ALA A 285 2.37 12.37 -15.17
CA ALA A 285 3.36 13.30 -14.64
C ALA A 285 3.23 13.53 -13.13
N GLY A 286 2.01 13.85 -12.67
CA GLY A 286 1.77 14.16 -11.25
C GLY A 286 2.07 13.01 -10.34
N TYR A 287 1.68 11.79 -10.73
CA TYR A 287 2.00 10.58 -9.99
C TYR A 287 3.52 10.33 -9.90
N LEU A 288 4.21 10.42 -11.04
CA LEU A 288 5.66 10.14 -11.07
C LEU A 288 6.45 11.17 -10.26
N LEU A 289 6.09 12.46 -10.34
CA LEU A 289 6.71 13.51 -9.53
C LEU A 289 6.62 13.16 -8.05
N TRP A 290 5.41 12.81 -7.58
CA TRP A 290 5.20 12.53 -6.17
C TRP A 290 5.87 11.25 -5.71
N ALA A 291 5.83 10.19 -6.53
CA ALA A 291 6.55 8.96 -6.25
C ALA A 291 8.06 9.21 -6.05
N GLN A 292 8.67 10.03 -6.92
CA GLN A 292 10.08 10.40 -6.80
C GLN A 292 10.33 11.28 -5.55
N MET A 293 9.51 12.30 -5.33
CA MET A 293 9.71 13.23 -4.21
C MET A 293 9.59 12.54 -2.86
N THR A 294 8.62 11.64 -2.70
CA THR A 294 8.45 10.90 -1.44
C THR A 294 9.59 9.90 -1.18
N MET A 295 10.18 9.32 -2.23
CA MET A 295 11.43 8.55 -2.09
C MET A 295 12.59 9.44 -1.60
N GLU A 296 12.72 10.63 -2.16
CA GLU A 296 13.79 11.55 -1.78
C GLU A 296 13.61 12.13 -0.39
N TRP A 297 12.40 12.43 0.03
CA TRP A 297 12.12 13.10 1.31
C TRP A 297 11.94 12.10 2.45
N VAL A 298 11.09 11.09 2.26
CA VAL A 298 10.71 10.17 3.33
C VAL A 298 11.76 9.10 3.56
N PHE A 299 12.38 8.58 2.51
CA PHE A 299 13.45 7.59 2.65
C PHE A 299 14.86 8.20 2.54
N ASP A 300 14.97 9.49 2.22
CA ASP A 300 16.27 10.12 1.96
C ASP A 300 17.15 9.27 1.03
N ILE A 301 16.54 8.73 -0.03
CA ILE A 301 17.20 7.78 -0.94
C ILE A 301 18.42 8.41 -1.60
N ARG A 302 19.55 7.70 -1.61
CA ARG A 302 20.82 8.12 -2.19
C ARG A 302 21.25 7.17 -3.30
N ASP A 303 22.17 7.62 -4.13
CA ASP A 303 22.64 6.84 -5.28
C ASP A 303 23.18 5.44 -4.92
N ASN A 304 23.81 5.30 -3.76
CA ASN A 304 24.42 4.04 -3.32
C ASN A 304 23.53 3.23 -2.36
N ASP A 305 22.32 3.68 -2.11
CA ASP A 305 21.41 2.96 -1.22
C ASP A 305 20.71 1.82 -1.96
N ASN A 306 20.58 0.68 -1.29
CA ASN A 306 19.73 -0.43 -1.66
C ASN A 306 18.40 -0.30 -0.91
N PHE A 307 17.34 -0.13 -1.66
CA PHE A 307 15.99 0.04 -1.12
C PHE A 307 15.20 -1.26 -1.22
N TRP A 308 14.57 -1.66 -0.16
CA TRP A 308 13.68 -2.81 -0.17
C TRP A 308 12.31 -2.49 0.40
N CYS A 309 11.31 -2.52 -0.46
CA CYS A 309 9.90 -2.52 -0.11
C CYS A 309 9.34 -3.94 -0.28
N THR A 310 8.72 -4.49 0.76
CA THR A 310 8.21 -5.88 0.75
C THR A 310 6.81 -6.01 0.16
N ALA A 311 6.23 -4.92 -0.33
CA ALA A 311 4.89 -4.91 -0.89
C ALA A 311 4.84 -5.57 -2.27
N ASP A 312 3.74 -6.26 -2.56
CA ASP A 312 3.44 -6.79 -3.89
C ASP A 312 3.03 -5.66 -4.85
N ILE A 313 3.41 -5.80 -6.13
CA ILE A 313 3.01 -4.86 -7.19
C ILE A 313 1.50 -4.81 -7.44
N GLY A 314 0.75 -5.80 -7.00
CA GLY A 314 -0.71 -5.78 -7.02
C GLY A 314 -1.35 -4.70 -6.13
N TRP A 315 -0.53 -4.01 -5.32
CA TRP A 315 -0.93 -2.90 -4.46
C TRP A 315 -0.24 -1.61 -4.89
N ILE A 316 -0.85 -0.47 -4.52
CA ILE A 316 -0.24 0.83 -4.83
C ILE A 316 1.16 0.98 -4.23
N THR A 317 1.42 0.38 -3.08
CA THR A 317 2.74 0.42 -2.43
C THR A 317 3.80 -0.23 -3.32
N GLY A 318 3.46 -1.33 -3.97
CA GLY A 318 4.35 -1.97 -4.94
C GLY A 318 4.57 -1.11 -6.20
N HIS A 319 3.51 -0.51 -6.75
CA HIS A 319 3.65 0.43 -7.87
C HIS A 319 4.62 1.56 -7.52
N THR A 320 4.34 2.26 -6.42
CA THR A 320 5.06 3.49 -6.07
C THR A 320 6.45 3.23 -5.51
N TYR A 321 6.60 2.23 -4.61
CA TYR A 321 7.83 2.04 -3.84
C TYR A 321 8.61 0.77 -4.16
N VAL A 322 8.13 -0.10 -5.06
CA VAL A 322 8.98 -1.15 -5.65
C VAL A 322 9.45 -0.74 -7.04
N VAL A 323 8.58 -0.11 -7.84
CA VAL A 323 8.86 0.15 -9.27
C VAL A 323 9.13 1.62 -9.54
N TYR A 324 8.10 2.48 -9.56
CA TYR A 324 8.21 3.82 -10.13
C TYR A 324 9.10 4.77 -9.33
N GLY A 325 8.92 4.86 -8.02
CA GLY A 325 9.68 5.77 -7.17
C GLY A 325 11.19 5.49 -7.15
N PRO A 326 11.63 4.26 -6.79
CA PRO A 326 13.04 3.92 -6.78
C PRO A 326 13.71 4.10 -8.15
N LEU A 327 13.06 3.64 -9.22
CA LEU A 327 13.62 3.73 -10.58
C LEU A 327 13.64 5.18 -11.08
N ALA A 328 12.64 6.01 -10.76
CA ALA A 328 12.68 7.43 -11.05
C ALA A 328 13.85 8.14 -10.36
N CYS A 329 14.21 7.73 -9.16
CA CYS A 329 15.40 8.22 -8.45
C CYS A 329 16.73 7.69 -9.03
N GLY A 330 16.70 6.72 -9.92
CA GLY A 330 17.91 6.01 -10.36
C GLY A 330 18.54 5.17 -9.25
N ALA A 331 17.73 4.68 -8.29
CA ALA A 331 18.15 3.87 -7.15
C ALA A 331 18.18 2.37 -7.49
N THR A 332 18.65 1.54 -6.55
CA THR A 332 18.55 0.08 -6.61
C THR A 332 17.36 -0.36 -5.76
N THR A 333 16.44 -1.15 -6.36
CA THR A 333 15.30 -1.76 -5.65
C THR A 333 15.46 -3.27 -5.54
N LEU A 334 15.04 -3.84 -4.41
CA LEU A 334 15.01 -5.29 -4.20
C LEU A 334 13.60 -5.82 -4.44
N ILE A 335 13.52 -6.98 -5.08
CA ILE A 335 12.27 -7.70 -5.33
C ILE A 335 12.43 -9.12 -4.80
N LEU A 336 11.51 -9.55 -3.95
CA LEU A 336 11.42 -10.92 -3.46
C LEU A 336 10.16 -11.57 -4.02
N GLU A 337 10.33 -12.69 -4.75
CA GLU A 337 9.24 -13.63 -5.00
C GLU A 337 9.12 -14.59 -3.81
N GLY A 338 7.91 -14.78 -3.32
CA GLY A 338 7.65 -15.74 -2.26
C GLY A 338 7.24 -15.13 -0.92
N THR A 339 7.28 -15.97 0.12
CA THR A 339 6.80 -15.61 1.45
C THR A 339 7.92 -15.32 2.43
N MET A 340 7.65 -14.48 3.44
CA MET A 340 8.61 -14.20 4.53
C MET A 340 8.97 -15.42 5.37
N SER A 341 8.15 -16.48 5.32
CA SER A 341 8.27 -17.68 6.16
C SER A 341 9.03 -18.83 5.49
N TYR A 342 9.49 -18.69 4.26
CA TYR A 342 10.19 -19.75 3.55
C TYR A 342 11.62 -19.34 3.17
N PRO A 343 12.64 -20.20 3.40
CA PRO A 343 12.55 -21.51 4.07
C PRO A 343 12.30 -21.40 5.59
N ASP A 344 12.56 -20.23 6.18
CA ASP A 344 12.39 -19.91 7.59
C ASP A 344 12.14 -18.40 7.80
N TYR A 345 11.77 -18.00 9.02
CA TYR A 345 11.50 -16.59 9.36
C TYR A 345 12.76 -15.71 9.47
N GLY A 346 13.96 -16.28 9.30
CA GLY A 346 15.22 -15.55 9.21
C GLY A 346 15.52 -14.99 7.81
N ARG A 347 14.75 -15.41 6.77
CA ARG A 347 15.04 -15.06 5.39
C ARG A 347 15.16 -13.55 5.15
N TRP A 348 14.25 -12.76 5.66
CA TRP A 348 14.29 -11.31 5.46
C TRP A 348 15.52 -10.66 6.08
N TRP A 349 15.93 -11.12 7.25
CA TRP A 349 17.13 -10.62 7.92
C TRP A 349 18.39 -10.99 7.17
N ARG A 350 18.47 -12.22 6.65
CA ARG A 350 19.54 -12.67 5.77
C ARG A 350 19.63 -11.83 4.49
N MET A 351 18.51 -11.52 3.84
CA MET A 351 18.49 -10.65 2.67
C MET A 351 18.96 -9.23 2.99
N ILE A 352 18.58 -8.68 4.13
CA ILE A 352 19.06 -7.35 4.58
C ILE A 352 20.59 -7.37 4.74
N GLU A 353 21.13 -8.40 5.37
CA GLU A 353 22.58 -8.58 5.53
C GLU A 353 23.29 -8.76 4.19
N GLU A 354 22.84 -9.70 3.38
CA GLU A 354 23.48 -10.10 2.12
C GLU A 354 23.47 -8.97 1.10
N TYR A 355 22.32 -8.34 0.90
CA TYR A 355 22.17 -7.25 -0.07
C TYR A 355 22.45 -5.87 0.52
N ARG A 356 22.88 -5.79 1.78
CA ARG A 356 23.19 -4.55 2.50
C ARG A 356 22.10 -3.49 2.31
N VAL A 357 20.87 -3.85 2.68
CA VAL A 357 19.72 -2.98 2.55
C VAL A 357 19.89 -1.74 3.44
N ASP A 358 19.77 -0.56 2.84
CA ASP A 358 19.88 0.72 3.55
C ASP A 358 18.52 1.23 4.04
N LYS A 359 17.47 0.99 3.27
CA LYS A 359 16.11 1.46 3.52
C LYS A 359 15.15 0.29 3.42
N PHE A 360 14.42 0.03 4.49
CA PHE A 360 13.51 -1.10 4.59
C PHE A 360 12.09 -0.64 4.85
N TYR A 361 11.14 -1.04 4.01
CA TYR A 361 9.74 -0.60 4.05
C TYR A 361 8.79 -1.80 4.03
N THR A 362 7.97 -1.93 5.07
CA THR A 362 7.10 -3.10 5.23
C THR A 362 5.81 -2.78 5.99
N SER A 363 4.92 -3.76 6.13
CA SER A 363 3.65 -3.59 6.86
C SER A 363 3.79 -3.89 8.35
N PRO A 364 3.00 -3.24 9.22
CA PRO A 364 2.89 -3.60 10.64
C PRO A 364 2.50 -5.06 10.87
N THR A 365 1.64 -5.63 10.05
CA THR A 365 1.29 -7.06 10.08
C THR A 365 2.53 -7.95 9.93
N ALA A 366 3.41 -7.66 8.97
CA ALA A 366 4.65 -8.41 8.79
C ALA A 366 5.58 -8.28 10.01
N ILE A 367 5.68 -7.06 10.57
CA ILE A 367 6.48 -6.80 11.78
C ILE A 367 5.95 -7.62 12.97
N ARG A 368 4.63 -7.62 13.21
CA ARG A 368 4.01 -8.42 14.28
C ARG A 368 4.24 -9.91 14.10
N MET A 369 4.08 -10.42 12.88
CA MET A 369 4.33 -11.84 12.58
C MET A 369 5.78 -12.24 12.84
N LEU A 370 6.74 -11.43 12.42
CA LEU A 370 8.16 -11.71 12.64
C LEU A 370 8.52 -11.61 14.11
N HIS A 371 8.00 -10.62 14.83
CA HIS A 371 8.17 -10.49 16.29
C HIS A 371 7.64 -11.71 17.03
N ALA A 372 6.43 -12.16 16.72
CA ALA A 372 5.80 -13.35 17.33
C ALA A 372 6.56 -14.67 17.05
N LYS A 373 7.35 -14.72 15.98
CA LYS A 373 8.14 -15.92 15.62
C LYS A 373 9.54 -15.95 16.21
N GLY A 374 9.99 -14.84 16.80
CA GLY A 374 11.27 -14.81 17.50
C GLY A 374 11.78 -13.40 17.75
N GLU A 375 11.61 -12.92 18.99
CA GLU A 375 12.03 -11.58 19.38
C GLU A 375 13.50 -11.28 19.04
N ASN A 376 14.38 -12.27 19.22
CA ASN A 376 15.81 -12.15 19.03
C ASN A 376 16.32 -12.71 17.70
N GLU A 377 15.43 -13.19 16.81
CA GLU A 377 15.83 -13.75 15.52
C GLU A 377 16.66 -12.78 14.67
N PRO A 378 16.30 -11.46 14.58
CA PRO A 378 17.08 -10.50 13.82
C PRO A 378 18.52 -10.34 14.30
N LEU A 379 18.79 -10.57 15.61
CA LEU A 379 20.11 -10.39 16.19
C LEU A 379 21.16 -11.44 15.72
N LYS A 380 20.71 -12.46 14.99
CA LYS A 380 21.61 -13.45 14.36
C LYS A 380 22.27 -12.91 13.08
N TYR A 381 21.83 -11.76 12.58
CA TYR A 381 22.22 -11.19 11.30
C TYR A 381 22.81 -9.79 11.47
N ASN A 382 23.67 -9.38 10.56
CA ASN A 382 24.21 -8.03 10.54
C ASN A 382 23.27 -7.06 9.84
N LEU A 383 22.53 -6.27 10.61
CA LEU A 383 21.57 -5.28 10.11
C LEU A 383 22.13 -3.84 10.11
N GLU A 384 23.45 -3.65 10.31
CA GLU A 384 24.07 -2.32 10.43
C GLU A 384 23.98 -1.45 9.16
N SER A 385 23.67 -2.04 8.01
CA SER A 385 23.42 -1.28 6.78
C SER A 385 22.16 -0.43 6.84
N LEU A 386 21.18 -0.81 7.66
CA LEU A 386 19.91 -0.12 7.78
C LEU A 386 20.07 1.32 8.30
N LYS A 387 19.42 2.27 7.63
CA LYS A 387 19.44 3.70 7.92
C LYS A 387 18.05 4.25 8.21
N VAL A 388 17.04 3.80 7.46
CA VAL A 388 15.63 4.19 7.62
C VAL A 388 14.76 2.95 7.56
N LEU A 389 13.83 2.87 8.48
CA LEU A 389 12.78 1.84 8.54
C LEU A 389 11.43 2.50 8.26
N GLY A 390 10.58 1.87 7.49
CA GLY A 390 9.26 2.42 7.17
C GLY A 390 8.13 1.43 7.40
N THR A 391 6.97 1.96 7.77
CA THR A 391 5.72 1.20 7.97
C THR A 391 4.61 1.74 7.10
N VAL A 392 3.74 0.83 6.62
CA VAL A 392 2.68 1.16 5.66
C VAL A 392 1.47 0.23 5.76
N GLY A 393 0.31 0.79 5.43
CA GLY A 393 -0.91 0.06 5.10
C GLY A 393 -1.91 -0.05 6.25
N GLU A 394 -1.45 0.07 7.48
CA GLU A 394 -2.28 0.09 8.69
C GLU A 394 -1.55 0.80 9.84
N PRO A 395 -2.24 1.28 10.87
CA PRO A 395 -1.57 1.79 12.07
C PRO A 395 -0.73 0.70 12.74
N ILE A 396 0.49 1.06 13.16
CA ILE A 396 1.36 0.16 13.92
C ILE A 396 1.13 0.36 15.41
N ASN A 397 1.00 -0.73 16.17
CA ASN A 397 0.87 -0.63 17.62
C ASN A 397 2.22 -0.29 18.31
N PRO A 398 2.22 0.30 19.52
CA PRO A 398 3.44 0.71 20.20
C PRO A 398 4.45 -0.42 20.45
N THR A 399 3.99 -1.63 20.77
CA THR A 399 4.85 -2.79 21.03
C THR A 399 5.61 -3.24 19.79
N ALA A 400 4.93 -3.36 18.66
CA ALA A 400 5.57 -3.70 17.38
C ALA A 400 6.50 -2.58 16.91
N TRP A 401 6.12 -1.31 17.11
CA TRP A 401 6.95 -0.15 16.81
C TRP A 401 8.24 -0.15 17.65
N LYS A 402 8.13 -0.42 18.95
CA LYS A 402 9.27 -0.53 19.88
C LYS A 402 10.26 -1.61 19.45
N TRP A 403 9.74 -2.82 19.16
CA TRP A 403 10.56 -3.94 18.67
C TRP A 403 11.27 -3.58 17.37
N PHE A 404 10.55 -2.97 16.42
CA PHE A 404 11.10 -2.55 15.14
C PHE A 404 12.20 -1.50 15.31
N TYR A 405 11.99 -0.52 16.22
CA TYR A 405 12.97 0.51 16.53
C TYR A 405 14.22 -0.04 17.24
N GLU A 406 14.03 -0.83 18.31
CA GLU A 406 15.12 -1.28 19.15
C GLU A 406 15.91 -2.45 18.55
N LYS A 407 15.22 -3.48 18.02
CA LYS A 407 15.86 -4.73 17.57
C LYS A 407 16.30 -4.65 16.11
N ILE A 408 15.48 -4.09 15.23
CA ILE A 408 15.81 -3.99 13.81
C ILE A 408 16.61 -2.72 13.53
N GLY A 409 16.16 -1.60 14.05
CA GLY A 409 16.80 -0.30 13.87
C GLY A 409 17.97 -0.01 14.81
N ASN A 410 18.26 -0.92 15.75
CA ASN A 410 19.31 -0.76 16.78
C ASN A 410 19.24 0.59 17.50
N SER A 411 18.01 1.10 17.73
CA SER A 411 17.71 2.42 18.31
C SER A 411 18.42 3.60 17.62
N LYS A 412 18.82 3.42 16.35
CA LYS A 412 19.55 4.43 15.55
C LYS A 412 18.81 4.83 14.28
N CYS A 413 18.04 3.89 13.69
CA CYS A 413 17.26 4.18 12.50
C CYS A 413 16.07 5.06 12.83
N SER A 414 15.76 6.03 11.96
CA SER A 414 14.46 6.70 12.02
C SER A 414 13.38 5.74 11.50
N ILE A 415 12.25 5.69 12.21
CA ILE A 415 11.05 5.02 11.69
C ILE A 415 10.19 6.07 11.00
N VAL A 416 9.92 5.85 9.71
CA VAL A 416 8.94 6.61 8.95
C VAL A 416 7.62 5.84 8.95
N ASP A 417 6.72 6.23 9.83
CA ASP A 417 5.35 5.71 9.90
C ASP A 417 4.50 6.52 8.91
N THR A 418 4.13 5.90 7.80
CA THR A 418 3.57 6.61 6.66
C THR A 418 2.07 6.44 6.58
N TRP A 419 1.34 7.54 6.45
CA TRP A 419 -0.05 7.50 6.05
C TRP A 419 -0.24 7.98 4.60
N TRP A 420 -0.95 7.17 3.82
CA TRP A 420 -1.35 7.42 2.46
C TRP A 420 -2.28 6.31 1.95
N GLN A 421 -2.83 6.49 0.76
CA GLN A 421 -3.84 5.59 0.17
C GLN A 421 -3.52 5.32 -1.30
N THR A 422 -4.20 4.35 -1.91
CA THR A 422 -4.15 4.14 -3.36
C THR A 422 -4.49 5.43 -4.10
N GLU A 423 -5.49 6.11 -3.63
CA GLU A 423 -6.02 7.37 -4.16
C GLU A 423 -5.03 8.53 -4.06
N THR A 424 -4.09 8.49 -3.12
CA THR A 424 -3.10 9.58 -2.97
C THR A 424 -1.86 9.39 -3.83
N GLY A 425 -1.60 8.18 -4.33
CA GLY A 425 -0.48 7.86 -5.20
C GLY A 425 0.89 7.79 -4.51
N GLY A 426 1.03 8.34 -3.33
CA GLY A 426 2.25 8.37 -2.52
C GLY A 426 1.99 8.93 -1.13
N HIS A 427 3.03 8.99 -0.30
CA HIS A 427 2.93 9.45 1.08
C HIS A 427 2.32 10.84 1.20
N ILE A 428 1.51 11.05 2.20
CA ILE A 428 0.86 12.32 2.50
C ILE A 428 1.31 12.86 3.87
N ILE A 429 1.31 11.99 4.88
CA ILE A 429 1.76 12.31 6.23
C ILE A 429 2.86 11.31 6.58
N SER A 430 4.00 11.82 6.98
CA SER A 430 5.16 11.00 7.36
C SER A 430 6.24 11.84 8.04
N PRO A 431 6.97 11.32 9.01
CA PRO A 431 8.18 11.97 9.48
C PRO A 431 9.25 12.01 8.37
N LEU A 432 10.06 13.05 8.37
CA LEU A 432 11.27 13.17 7.58
C LEU A 432 12.46 12.73 8.42
N PRO A 433 13.24 11.71 8.02
CA PRO A 433 14.16 11.00 8.91
C PRO A 433 15.31 11.85 9.45
N GLY A 434 15.67 12.94 8.75
CA GLY A 434 16.70 13.89 9.20
C GLY A 434 16.16 15.07 10.00
N ALA A 435 14.85 15.32 9.99
CA ALA A 435 14.26 16.55 10.51
C ALA A 435 13.22 16.33 11.61
N THR A 436 12.27 15.41 11.39
CA THR A 436 11.09 15.28 12.25
C THR A 436 11.39 14.42 13.49
N PRO A 437 11.21 14.92 14.72
CA PRO A 437 11.15 14.07 15.89
C PRO A 437 9.98 13.08 15.77
N ILE A 438 10.23 11.80 16.04
CA ILE A 438 9.25 10.72 15.88
C ILE A 438 8.65 10.29 17.22
N LYS A 439 7.43 9.82 17.15
CA LYS A 439 6.65 9.27 18.25
C LYS A 439 6.07 7.93 17.83
N ALA A 440 6.05 6.96 18.71
CA ALA A 440 5.53 5.64 18.39
C ALA A 440 4.06 5.72 17.90
N SER A 441 3.75 4.98 16.85
CA SER A 441 2.39 4.88 16.27
C SER A 441 1.78 6.21 15.78
N CYS A 442 2.64 7.15 15.34
CA CYS A 442 2.22 8.47 14.89
C CYS A 442 2.82 8.79 13.52
N ALA A 443 1.96 9.11 12.55
CA ALA A 443 2.39 9.50 11.21
C ALA A 443 3.03 10.91 11.17
N THR A 444 2.88 11.69 12.19
CA THR A 444 3.48 13.01 12.45
C THR A 444 2.92 14.14 11.60
N LEU A 445 3.68 14.70 10.69
CA LEU A 445 3.35 15.93 9.97
C LEU A 445 3.05 15.68 8.48
N PRO A 446 2.17 16.48 7.86
CA PRO A 446 2.01 16.48 6.41
C PRO A 446 3.33 16.78 5.70
N LEU A 447 3.55 16.18 4.54
CA LEU A 447 4.71 16.49 3.71
C LEU A 447 4.61 17.91 3.12
N PRO A 448 5.74 18.58 2.78
CA PRO A 448 5.70 19.91 2.17
C PRO A 448 4.82 19.93 0.92
N GLY A 449 3.97 20.95 0.80
CA GLY A 449 2.98 21.08 -0.27
C GLY A 449 1.67 20.30 -0.05
N ILE A 450 1.55 19.56 1.04
CA ILE A 450 0.33 18.84 1.42
C ILE A 450 -0.42 19.60 2.52
N HIS A 451 -1.71 19.85 2.30
CA HIS A 451 -2.59 20.51 3.25
C HIS A 451 -3.57 19.50 3.88
N ALA A 452 -3.08 18.72 4.82
CA ALA A 452 -3.90 17.75 5.57
C ALA A 452 -4.44 18.39 6.84
N GLU A 453 -5.73 18.23 7.09
CA GLU A 453 -6.47 18.78 8.23
C GLU A 453 -7.37 17.71 8.83
N VAL A 454 -7.61 17.81 10.14
CA VAL A 454 -8.62 16.97 10.80
C VAL A 454 -9.85 17.82 11.06
N LEU A 455 -10.97 17.45 10.42
CA LEU A 455 -12.18 18.25 10.37
C LEU A 455 -13.36 17.54 11.05
N ASN A 456 -14.27 18.32 11.60
CA ASN A 456 -15.61 17.87 11.99
C ASN A 456 -16.51 17.66 10.76
N GLU A 457 -17.67 17.07 10.92
CA GLU A 457 -18.65 16.86 9.85
C GLU A 457 -19.15 18.17 9.20
N ASP A 458 -19.17 19.24 9.98
CA ASP A 458 -19.55 20.59 9.50
C ASP A 458 -18.43 21.34 8.77
N GLY A 459 -17.26 20.72 8.62
CA GLY A 459 -16.08 21.30 7.97
C GLY A 459 -15.24 22.21 8.87
N THR A 460 -15.56 22.35 10.15
CA THR A 460 -14.72 23.08 11.11
C THR A 460 -13.53 22.22 11.55
N LYS A 461 -12.40 22.85 11.91
CA LYS A 461 -11.24 22.13 12.45
C LYS A 461 -11.53 21.61 13.84
N THR A 462 -11.05 20.40 14.13
CA THR A 462 -11.08 19.83 15.49
C THR A 462 -10.10 20.57 16.40
N LYS A 463 -10.34 20.53 17.70
CA LYS A 463 -9.35 20.99 18.69
C LYS A 463 -8.27 19.92 18.89
N PRO A 464 -7.06 20.30 19.36
CA PRO A 464 -6.04 19.33 19.71
C PRO A 464 -6.58 18.27 20.69
N GLY A 465 -6.32 17.01 20.38
CA GLY A 465 -6.81 15.85 21.12
C GLY A 465 -8.21 15.36 20.75
N GLU A 466 -8.98 16.11 19.97
CA GLU A 466 -10.30 15.69 19.47
C GLU A 466 -10.18 14.87 18.19
N GLN A 467 -11.01 13.86 18.05
CA GLN A 467 -11.09 13.04 16.85
C GLN A 467 -11.92 13.75 15.78
N GLY A 468 -11.48 13.55 14.51
CA GLY A 468 -12.22 14.03 13.36
C GLY A 468 -11.91 13.23 12.10
N PHE A 469 -12.37 13.73 10.98
CA PHE A 469 -12.13 13.18 9.65
C PHE A 469 -10.83 13.74 9.08
N LEU A 470 -9.95 12.85 8.63
CA LEU A 470 -8.75 13.28 7.93
C LEU A 470 -9.11 13.71 6.51
N CYS A 471 -8.88 14.98 6.22
CA CYS A 471 -9.17 15.60 4.94
C CYS A 471 -7.91 16.23 4.35
N ILE A 472 -7.84 16.30 3.01
CA ILE A 472 -6.81 17.09 2.32
C ILE A 472 -7.52 18.23 1.60
N THR A 473 -7.13 19.45 1.97
CA THR A 473 -7.89 20.67 1.64
C THR A 473 -7.43 21.36 0.36
N LYS A 474 -6.28 20.95 -0.21
CA LYS A 474 -5.83 21.39 -1.53
C LYS A 474 -5.46 20.20 -2.41
N PRO A 475 -5.71 20.24 -3.73
CA PRO A 475 -5.30 19.18 -4.63
C PRO A 475 -3.77 19.11 -4.71
N TRP A 476 -3.21 17.93 -4.87
CA TRP A 476 -1.77 17.70 -5.05
C TRP A 476 -1.51 16.89 -6.34
N PRO A 477 -0.28 16.89 -6.87
CA PRO A 477 -0.02 16.36 -8.22
C PRO A 477 -0.39 14.88 -8.42
N SER A 478 -0.23 14.02 -7.42
CA SER A 478 -0.53 12.59 -7.50
C SER A 478 -1.93 12.20 -7.01
N MET A 479 -2.79 13.17 -6.73
CA MET A 479 -4.19 12.90 -6.36
C MET A 479 -4.86 12.04 -7.43
N ILE A 480 -5.71 11.10 -7.02
CA ILE A 480 -6.58 10.33 -7.92
C ILE A 480 -7.27 11.25 -8.94
N ARG A 481 -7.26 10.85 -10.20
CA ARG A 481 -7.91 11.64 -11.26
C ARG A 481 -9.39 11.31 -11.43
N ASN A 482 -9.72 10.05 -11.31
CA ASN A 482 -11.10 9.57 -11.41
C ASN A 482 -11.23 8.12 -10.92
N ILE A 483 -12.45 7.65 -10.74
CA ILE A 483 -12.79 6.23 -10.78
C ILE A 483 -13.12 5.88 -12.22
N TRP A 484 -12.45 4.89 -12.78
CA TRP A 484 -12.58 4.50 -14.18
C TRP A 484 -14.04 4.25 -14.55
N GLY A 485 -14.54 5.03 -15.53
CA GLY A 485 -15.91 4.94 -16.00
C GLY A 485 -17.02 5.37 -15.04
N ASP A 486 -16.70 5.96 -13.86
CA ASP A 486 -17.70 6.31 -12.84
C ASP A 486 -17.39 7.63 -12.11
N GLU A 487 -17.57 8.74 -12.81
CA GLU A 487 -17.36 10.10 -12.27
C GLU A 487 -18.26 10.41 -11.06
N LYS A 488 -19.50 9.89 -11.09
CA LYS A 488 -20.42 10.10 -9.98
C LYS A 488 -19.88 9.46 -8.70
N ARG A 489 -19.42 8.21 -8.80
CA ARG A 489 -18.83 7.49 -7.66
C ARG A 489 -17.56 8.16 -7.15
N TYR A 490 -16.76 8.80 -8.03
CA TYR A 490 -15.61 9.60 -7.64
C TYR A 490 -16.02 10.77 -6.73
N ILE A 491 -17.00 11.57 -7.15
CA ILE A 491 -17.51 12.70 -6.37
C ILE A 491 -18.13 12.20 -5.05
N ASP A 492 -19.01 11.21 -5.12
CA ASP A 492 -19.74 10.68 -3.97
C ASP A 492 -18.80 10.07 -2.92
N SER A 493 -17.70 9.43 -3.36
CA SER A 493 -16.76 8.77 -2.45
C SER A 493 -15.82 9.72 -1.74
N TYR A 494 -15.41 10.82 -2.39
CA TYR A 494 -14.27 11.61 -1.92
C TYR A 494 -14.57 13.09 -1.70
N PHE A 495 -15.69 13.66 -2.21
CA PHE A 495 -15.90 15.11 -2.22
C PHE A 495 -17.30 15.57 -1.82
N SER A 496 -18.22 14.66 -1.55
CA SER A 496 -19.64 15.02 -1.30
C SER A 496 -19.95 15.35 0.15
N GLN A 497 -19.20 14.78 1.12
CA GLN A 497 -19.62 14.76 2.52
C GLN A 497 -19.19 15.99 3.31
N ILE A 498 -17.96 16.46 3.11
CA ILE A 498 -17.39 17.61 3.85
C ILE A 498 -16.94 18.67 2.88
N LYS A 499 -17.21 19.92 3.18
CA LYS A 499 -16.70 21.09 2.48
C LYS A 499 -16.07 22.06 3.45
N LEU A 500 -14.97 22.69 3.06
CA LEU A 500 -14.32 23.75 3.83
C LEU A 500 -14.61 25.08 3.16
N ASN A 501 -15.34 25.95 3.82
CA ASN A 501 -15.77 27.26 3.28
C ASN A 501 -16.46 27.17 1.90
N GLY A 502 -17.17 26.07 1.63
CA GLY A 502 -17.84 25.81 0.36
C GLY A 502 -16.98 25.14 -0.71
N GLU A 503 -15.66 25.05 -0.49
CA GLU A 503 -14.71 24.40 -1.40
C GLU A 503 -14.67 22.88 -1.21
N TYR A 504 -14.30 22.17 -2.28
CA TYR A 504 -14.10 20.73 -2.25
C TYR A 504 -12.86 20.36 -1.44
N VAL A 505 -13.03 19.43 -0.50
CA VAL A 505 -11.92 18.80 0.20
C VAL A 505 -11.93 17.30 -0.07
N TYR A 506 -10.76 16.72 -0.21
CA TYR A 506 -10.64 15.28 -0.36
C TYR A 506 -10.84 14.62 1.01
N LEU A 507 -11.90 13.80 1.14
CA LEU A 507 -12.18 13.00 2.32
C LEU A 507 -11.50 11.63 2.20
N SER A 508 -10.56 11.36 3.08
CA SER A 508 -9.81 10.09 3.05
C SER A 508 -10.63 8.87 3.49
N GLY A 509 -11.68 9.10 4.28
CA GLY A 509 -12.43 8.05 4.97
C GLY A 509 -11.66 7.45 6.15
N ASP A 510 -10.59 8.10 6.60
CA ASP A 510 -9.84 7.75 7.81
C ASP A 510 -10.12 8.78 8.91
N GLY A 511 -10.21 8.30 10.15
CA GLY A 511 -10.26 9.13 11.35
C GLY A 511 -8.86 9.43 11.86
N ALA A 512 -8.68 10.63 12.41
CA ALA A 512 -7.41 11.06 12.96
C ALA A 512 -7.58 11.99 14.17
N ILE A 513 -6.49 12.17 14.91
CA ILE A 513 -6.34 13.14 16.00
C ILE A 513 -5.11 13.99 15.72
N VAL A 514 -5.22 15.30 15.93
CA VAL A 514 -4.08 16.21 15.94
C VAL A 514 -3.70 16.53 17.38
N ASP A 515 -2.44 16.41 17.74
CA ASP A 515 -1.95 16.84 19.05
C ASP A 515 -1.57 18.34 19.10
N GLU A 516 -1.18 18.83 20.27
CA GLU A 516 -0.78 20.24 20.48
C GLU A 516 0.44 20.66 19.63
N ASN A 517 1.25 19.70 19.17
CA ASN A 517 2.41 19.94 18.32
C ASN A 517 2.07 19.87 16.82
N GLY A 518 0.80 19.64 16.48
CA GLY A 518 0.34 19.45 15.12
C GLY A 518 0.60 18.05 14.55
N TYR A 519 0.98 17.08 15.39
CA TYR A 519 1.23 15.71 14.97
C TYR A 519 -0.08 14.96 14.77
N ILE A 520 -0.22 14.32 13.61
CA ILE A 520 -1.40 13.57 13.22
C ILE A 520 -1.21 12.08 13.52
N THR A 521 -2.10 11.55 14.35
CA THR A 521 -2.21 10.12 14.65
C THR A 521 -3.44 9.56 13.96
N ILE A 522 -3.27 8.49 13.18
CA ILE A 522 -4.36 7.82 12.48
C ILE A 522 -4.99 6.80 13.42
N ILE A 523 -6.31 6.86 13.57
CA ILE A 523 -7.07 5.98 14.46
C ILE A 523 -7.79 4.84 13.72
N GLY A 524 -7.80 4.88 12.40
CA GLY A 524 -8.41 3.86 11.53
C GLY A 524 -9.46 4.42 10.59
N ARG A 525 -10.18 3.52 9.91
CA ARG A 525 -11.25 3.89 8.98
C ARG A 525 -12.43 4.50 9.74
N THR A 526 -13.08 5.50 9.16
CA THR A 526 -14.27 6.12 9.75
C THR A 526 -15.45 5.15 9.84
N ASP A 527 -15.52 4.17 8.95
CA ASP A 527 -16.47 3.06 8.99
C ASP A 527 -16.10 1.96 10.00
N ASP A 528 -14.88 1.98 10.54
CA ASP A 528 -14.38 1.12 11.63
C ASP A 528 -14.35 1.88 12.99
N ILE A 529 -14.86 3.10 13.05
CA ILE A 529 -15.06 3.83 14.31
C ILE A 529 -16.44 3.46 14.87
N VAL A 530 -16.49 3.11 16.14
CA VAL A 530 -17.73 2.75 16.86
C VAL A 530 -18.18 3.90 17.74
N ASN A 531 -19.44 4.29 17.63
CA ASN A 531 -20.00 5.38 18.41
C ASN A 531 -20.70 4.83 19.67
N VAL A 532 -19.95 4.72 20.75
CA VAL A 532 -20.44 4.21 22.03
C VAL A 532 -20.88 5.38 22.91
N SER A 533 -22.19 5.53 23.15
CA SER A 533 -22.77 6.59 23.99
C SER A 533 -22.31 8.02 23.62
N GLY A 534 -22.19 8.29 22.31
CA GLY A 534 -21.74 9.59 21.82
C GLY A 534 -20.21 9.78 21.75
N HIS A 535 -19.43 8.78 22.18
CA HIS A 535 -17.98 8.80 22.07
C HIS A 535 -17.53 7.92 20.89
N ARG A 536 -16.67 8.47 20.07
CA ARG A 536 -16.07 7.76 18.93
C ARG A 536 -14.86 6.97 19.42
N ILE A 537 -14.92 5.65 19.29
CA ILE A 537 -13.86 4.73 19.68
C ILE A 537 -13.33 4.03 18.43
N GLY A 538 -12.04 4.17 18.16
CA GLY A 538 -11.39 3.47 17.05
C GLY A 538 -11.27 1.97 17.33
N THR A 539 -11.71 1.11 16.42
CA THR A 539 -11.59 -0.34 16.60
C THR A 539 -10.13 -0.76 16.77
N ALA A 540 -9.20 -0.12 16.03
CA ALA A 540 -7.77 -0.39 16.14
C ALA A 540 -7.19 -0.11 17.54
N GLU A 541 -7.69 0.90 18.24
CA GLU A 541 -7.29 1.23 19.60
C GLU A 541 -7.75 0.13 20.57
N VAL A 542 -8.99 -0.32 20.43
CA VAL A 542 -9.54 -1.42 21.23
C VAL A 542 -8.80 -2.72 20.95
N GLU A 543 -8.53 -3.04 19.68
CA GLU A 543 -7.76 -4.21 19.26
C GLU A 543 -6.34 -4.20 19.81
N SER A 544 -5.68 -3.03 19.78
CA SER A 544 -4.33 -2.87 20.34
C SER A 544 -4.32 -3.12 21.85
N ALA A 545 -5.32 -2.64 22.58
CA ALA A 545 -5.43 -2.88 24.00
C ALA A 545 -5.70 -4.35 24.33
N ILE A 546 -6.64 -4.99 23.63
CA ILE A 546 -6.96 -6.42 23.82
C ILE A 546 -5.76 -7.32 23.52
N SER A 547 -4.99 -7.00 22.48
CA SER A 547 -3.80 -7.78 22.06
C SER A 547 -2.66 -7.77 23.11
N LYS A 548 -2.75 -6.98 24.17
CA LYS A 548 -1.83 -7.04 25.31
C LYS A 548 -2.10 -8.20 26.25
N HIS A 549 -3.24 -8.84 26.12
CA HIS A 549 -3.57 -10.01 26.92
C HIS A 549 -2.80 -11.24 26.40
N GLU A 550 -2.11 -11.96 27.31
CA GLU A 550 -1.20 -13.08 26.96
C GLU A 550 -1.88 -14.22 26.19
N MET A 551 -3.17 -14.43 26.43
CA MET A 551 -3.95 -15.47 25.75
C MET A 551 -4.43 -15.05 24.34
N VAL A 552 -4.29 -13.78 23.95
CA VAL A 552 -4.80 -13.27 22.69
C VAL A 552 -3.70 -13.25 21.63
N ALA A 553 -3.84 -14.13 20.63
CA ALA A 553 -2.95 -14.13 19.47
C ALA A 553 -3.31 -12.99 18.51
N GLU A 554 -4.61 -12.76 18.29
CA GLU A 554 -5.11 -11.79 17.33
C GLU A 554 -6.57 -11.43 17.65
N CYS A 555 -6.98 -10.20 17.35
CA CYS A 555 -8.38 -9.81 17.50
C CYS A 555 -8.83 -8.82 16.42
N ALA A 556 -10.14 -8.77 16.19
CA ALA A 556 -10.80 -7.78 15.38
C ALA A 556 -12.07 -7.30 16.08
N VAL A 557 -12.27 -5.99 16.10
CA VAL A 557 -13.43 -5.36 16.76
C VAL A 557 -14.33 -4.71 15.72
N VAL A 558 -15.64 -4.83 15.95
CA VAL A 558 -16.67 -4.19 15.12
C VAL A 558 -17.73 -3.54 16.00
N GLY A 559 -18.36 -2.48 15.49
CA GLY A 559 -19.53 -1.87 16.12
C GLY A 559 -20.80 -2.60 15.71
N ILE A 560 -21.61 -2.95 16.69
CA ILE A 560 -22.97 -3.49 16.49
C ILE A 560 -24.01 -2.55 17.07
N PRO A 561 -25.21 -2.42 16.50
CA PRO A 561 -26.26 -1.59 17.05
C PRO A 561 -26.62 -1.98 18.50
N ASP A 562 -26.70 -0.99 19.38
CA ASP A 562 -27.14 -1.12 20.76
C ASP A 562 -28.24 -0.09 21.05
N ALA A 563 -29.33 -0.55 21.64
CA ALA A 563 -30.54 0.27 21.88
C ALA A 563 -30.31 1.45 22.85
N ILE A 564 -29.30 1.39 23.71
CA ILE A 564 -29.02 2.39 24.74
C ILE A 564 -27.80 3.22 24.37
N LYS A 565 -26.75 2.58 23.86
CA LYS A 565 -25.45 3.20 23.61
C LYS A 565 -25.29 3.74 22.17
N GLY A 566 -26.24 3.42 21.28
CA GLY A 566 -26.14 3.64 19.84
C GLY A 566 -25.39 2.48 19.16
N GLU A 567 -24.15 2.28 19.49
CA GLU A 567 -23.38 1.09 19.11
C GLU A 567 -22.67 0.49 20.33
N GLY A 568 -22.47 -0.83 20.30
CA GLY A 568 -21.67 -1.60 21.24
C GLY A 568 -20.44 -2.22 20.58
N LEU A 569 -19.45 -2.56 21.37
CA LEU A 569 -18.22 -3.18 20.91
C LEU A 569 -18.34 -4.71 20.90
N PHE A 570 -18.13 -5.33 19.75
CA PHE A 570 -18.08 -6.78 19.56
C PHE A 570 -16.69 -7.19 19.09
N ALA A 571 -16.03 -8.10 19.82
CA ALA A 571 -14.71 -8.60 19.47
C ALA A 571 -14.74 -10.02 18.92
N PHE A 572 -14.01 -10.26 17.84
CA PHE A 572 -13.62 -11.60 17.38
C PHE A 572 -12.18 -11.86 17.82
N VAL A 573 -11.96 -12.91 18.61
CA VAL A 573 -10.67 -13.16 19.25
C VAL A 573 -10.13 -14.52 18.84
N VAL A 574 -8.88 -14.54 18.39
CA VAL A 574 -8.09 -15.75 18.14
C VAL A 574 -7.18 -15.95 19.36
N LEU A 575 -7.27 -17.10 19.99
CA LEU A 575 -6.43 -17.44 21.14
C LEU A 575 -5.09 -18.01 20.71
N CYS A 576 -4.06 -17.83 21.58
CA CYS A 576 -2.76 -18.45 21.38
C CYS A 576 -2.87 -19.98 21.40
N ASP A 577 -2.04 -20.66 20.59
CA ASP A 577 -1.91 -22.13 20.51
C ASP A 577 -3.22 -22.89 20.23
N GLY A 578 -4.24 -22.26 19.66
CA GLY A 578 -5.52 -22.88 19.36
C GLY A 578 -6.30 -23.33 20.60
N ALA A 579 -6.04 -22.71 21.75
CA ALA A 579 -6.76 -22.98 23.00
C ALA A 579 -8.28 -22.84 22.78
N LYS A 580 -9.03 -23.80 23.29
CA LYS A 580 -10.50 -23.74 23.33
C LYS A 580 -10.90 -23.30 24.73
N CYS A 581 -11.61 -22.19 24.84
CA CYS A 581 -12.20 -21.76 26.11
C CYS A 581 -13.54 -22.46 26.32
N ASN A 582 -13.76 -22.98 27.51
CA ASN A 582 -15.11 -23.32 27.96
C ASN A 582 -15.88 -22.04 28.36
N LEU A 583 -17.19 -22.16 28.59
CA LEU A 583 -18.04 -20.99 28.85
C LEU A 583 -17.59 -20.17 30.08
N GLY A 584 -17.07 -20.83 31.12
CA GLY A 584 -16.57 -20.16 32.33
C GLY A 584 -15.27 -19.39 32.08
N GLU A 585 -14.31 -20.00 31.39
CA GLU A 585 -13.05 -19.38 30.98
C GLU A 585 -13.30 -18.20 30.02
N SER A 586 -14.26 -18.33 29.12
CA SER A 586 -14.68 -17.28 28.19
C SER A 586 -15.18 -16.02 28.91
N LEU A 587 -15.96 -16.18 29.97
CA LEU A 587 -16.47 -15.07 30.79
C LEU A 587 -15.37 -14.41 31.61
N GLU A 588 -14.41 -15.17 32.09
CA GLU A 588 -13.26 -14.64 32.83
C GLU A 588 -12.33 -13.84 31.94
N LEU A 589 -12.00 -14.38 30.78
CA LEU A 589 -11.19 -13.70 29.77
C LEU A 589 -11.85 -12.40 29.26
N LEU A 590 -13.18 -12.40 29.08
CA LEU A 590 -13.91 -11.16 28.75
C LEU A 590 -13.79 -10.10 29.87
N LYS A 591 -13.81 -10.51 31.14
CA LYS A 591 -13.60 -9.57 32.28
C LYS A 591 -12.19 -9.02 32.29
N GLU A 592 -11.19 -9.84 32.04
CA GLU A 592 -9.77 -9.45 31.97
C GLU A 592 -9.51 -8.49 30.82
N MET A 593 -10.01 -8.79 29.60
CA MET A 593 -9.95 -7.87 28.46
C MET A 593 -10.64 -6.54 28.75
N ASN A 594 -11.84 -6.56 29.38
CA ASN A 594 -12.55 -5.34 29.78
C ASN A 594 -11.80 -4.56 30.87
N HIS A 595 -11.07 -5.23 31.74
CA HIS A 595 -10.21 -4.58 32.71
C HIS A 595 -9.05 -3.83 32.00
N ILE A 596 -8.39 -4.49 31.05
CA ILE A 596 -7.35 -3.86 30.23
C ILE A 596 -7.92 -2.63 29.50
N LEU A 597 -9.07 -2.76 28.82
CA LEU A 597 -9.70 -1.65 28.12
C LEU A 597 -10.04 -0.48 29.04
N SER A 598 -10.45 -0.77 30.28
CA SER A 598 -10.78 0.28 31.24
C SER A 598 -9.56 1.09 31.70
N ILE A 599 -8.37 0.47 31.68
CA ILE A 599 -7.09 1.11 32.02
C ILE A 599 -6.56 1.89 30.80
N GLU A 600 -6.56 1.28 29.62
CA GLU A 600 -5.93 1.81 28.41
C GLU A 600 -6.73 2.96 27.77
N ILE A 601 -8.05 2.79 27.69
CA ILE A 601 -8.94 3.71 26.94
C ILE A 601 -9.90 4.41 27.89
N GLY A 602 -10.35 3.70 28.92
CA GLY A 602 -11.33 4.17 29.89
C GLY A 602 -12.59 3.28 29.95
N LYS A 603 -13.38 3.48 30.99
CA LYS A 603 -14.58 2.66 31.27
C LYS A 603 -15.65 2.64 30.18
N ILE A 604 -15.55 3.56 29.22
CA ILE A 604 -16.45 3.66 28.09
C ILE A 604 -16.16 2.60 27.02
N ALA A 605 -14.91 2.20 26.89
CA ALA A 605 -14.47 1.16 25.95
C ALA A 605 -14.65 -0.23 26.58
N LYS A 606 -15.89 -0.68 26.66
CA LYS A 606 -16.23 -2.00 27.20
C LYS A 606 -16.75 -2.89 26.10
N LEU A 607 -16.17 -4.09 25.94
CA LEU A 607 -16.72 -5.12 25.07
C LEU A 607 -18.07 -5.58 25.60
N ASP A 608 -19.07 -5.55 24.75
CA ASP A 608 -20.39 -6.07 25.04
C ASP A 608 -20.47 -7.57 24.76
N ASN A 609 -19.78 -8.01 23.70
CA ASN A 609 -19.69 -9.43 23.32
C ASN A 609 -18.31 -9.78 22.79
N VAL A 610 -17.96 -11.05 22.92
CA VAL A 610 -16.76 -11.65 22.34
C VAL A 610 -17.11 -12.99 21.69
N MET A 611 -16.56 -13.22 20.51
CA MET A 611 -16.62 -14.53 19.83
C MET A 611 -15.20 -15.05 19.63
N TYR A 612 -14.94 -16.25 20.14
CA TYR A 612 -13.65 -16.91 19.94
C TYR A 612 -13.67 -17.68 18.63
N VAL A 613 -12.71 -17.37 17.75
CA VAL A 613 -12.67 -17.85 16.37
C VAL A 613 -11.33 -18.50 16.07
N PRO A 614 -11.28 -19.48 15.15
CA PRO A 614 -10.03 -20.16 14.79
C PRO A 614 -9.08 -19.26 13.97
N GLY A 615 -9.60 -18.23 13.37
CA GLY A 615 -8.85 -17.24 12.57
C GLY A 615 -9.71 -16.06 12.19
N LEU A 616 -9.10 -14.96 11.74
CA LEU A 616 -9.81 -13.79 11.24
C LEU A 616 -9.87 -13.81 9.71
N PRO A 617 -11.00 -13.37 9.09
CA PRO A 617 -11.11 -13.26 7.65
C PRO A 617 -10.21 -12.12 7.18
N LYS A 618 -9.16 -12.46 6.46
CA LYS A 618 -8.18 -11.52 5.93
C LYS A 618 -8.17 -11.54 4.42
N THR A 619 -7.89 -10.38 3.86
CA THR A 619 -7.46 -10.31 2.47
C THR A 619 -6.07 -10.93 2.35
N ARG A 620 -5.67 -11.29 1.14
CA ARG A 620 -4.32 -11.83 0.87
C ARG A 620 -3.18 -10.85 1.16
N SER A 621 -3.49 -9.56 1.33
CA SER A 621 -2.56 -8.55 1.84
C SER A 621 -2.47 -8.53 3.37
N GLY A 622 -3.19 -9.42 4.07
CA GLY A 622 -3.23 -9.47 5.53
C GLY A 622 -4.26 -8.53 6.17
N LYS A 623 -4.98 -7.72 5.39
CA LYS A 623 -5.99 -6.79 5.93
C LYS A 623 -7.24 -7.54 6.39
N ILE A 624 -7.65 -7.32 7.64
CA ILE A 624 -8.86 -7.90 8.22
C ILE A 624 -10.11 -7.31 7.52
N MET A 625 -11.05 -8.17 7.15
CA MET A 625 -12.29 -7.78 6.51
C MET A 625 -13.39 -7.49 7.55
N ARG A 626 -13.26 -6.37 8.30
CA ARG A 626 -14.16 -6.00 9.39
C ARG A 626 -15.62 -5.89 8.96
N ARG A 627 -15.89 -5.44 7.74
CA ARG A 627 -17.27 -5.37 7.22
C ARG A 627 -17.94 -6.74 7.17
N LEU A 628 -17.18 -7.78 6.82
CA LEU A 628 -17.66 -9.15 6.83
C LEU A 628 -17.97 -9.60 8.27
N LEU A 629 -17.06 -9.34 9.21
CA LEU A 629 -17.25 -9.61 10.62
C LEU A 629 -18.45 -8.85 11.20
N LYS A 630 -18.64 -7.59 10.79
CA LYS A 630 -19.81 -6.78 11.18
C LYS A 630 -21.13 -7.39 10.69
N SER A 631 -21.18 -7.90 9.45
CA SER A 631 -22.35 -8.61 8.94
C SER A 631 -22.64 -9.90 9.73
N ILE A 632 -21.59 -10.68 10.05
CA ILE A 632 -21.73 -11.88 10.87
C ILE A 632 -22.24 -11.55 12.27
N ALA A 633 -21.64 -10.54 12.94
CA ALA A 633 -22.05 -10.11 14.28
C ALA A 633 -23.50 -9.60 14.33
N LYS A 634 -23.98 -8.98 13.25
CA LYS A 634 -25.36 -8.52 13.10
C LYS A 634 -26.33 -9.57 12.58
N LYS A 635 -25.84 -10.78 12.26
CA LYS A 635 -26.61 -11.86 11.63
C LYS A 635 -27.25 -11.43 10.29
N GLU A 636 -26.60 -10.54 9.55
CA GLU A 636 -27.01 -10.05 8.23
C GLU A 636 -26.46 -10.96 7.12
N PRO A 637 -27.13 -11.07 5.96
CA PRO A 637 -26.59 -11.79 4.82
C PRO A 637 -25.26 -11.20 4.36
N ILE A 638 -24.30 -12.05 4.02
CA ILE A 638 -23.00 -11.64 3.48
C ILE A 638 -23.19 -11.22 2.02
N THR A 639 -23.04 -9.93 1.76
CA THR A 639 -23.12 -9.33 0.42
C THR A 639 -21.76 -8.84 -0.09
N GLN A 640 -20.70 -8.96 0.74
CA GLN A 640 -19.36 -8.51 0.45
C GLN A 640 -18.67 -9.44 -0.57
N ASP A 641 -17.78 -8.87 -1.37
CA ASP A 641 -16.92 -9.63 -2.26
C ASP A 641 -15.92 -10.49 -1.47
N LEU A 642 -16.06 -11.80 -1.56
CA LEU A 642 -15.19 -12.78 -0.91
C LEU A 642 -13.96 -13.15 -1.76
N SER A 643 -13.88 -12.67 -2.99
CA SER A 643 -12.84 -13.05 -3.96
C SER A 643 -11.42 -12.63 -3.54
N THR A 644 -11.31 -11.64 -2.65
CA THR A 644 -10.06 -11.11 -2.13
C THR A 644 -9.57 -11.81 -0.86
N LEU A 645 -10.38 -12.72 -0.29
CA LEU A 645 -10.02 -13.46 0.92
C LEU A 645 -8.83 -14.40 0.69
N GLU A 646 -7.98 -14.50 1.69
CA GLU A 646 -6.89 -15.49 1.72
C GLU A 646 -7.44 -16.90 1.86
N ASP A 647 -8.39 -17.11 2.77
CA ASP A 647 -9.09 -18.38 3.01
C ASP A 647 -10.58 -18.15 3.27
N VAL A 648 -11.41 -18.65 2.37
CA VAL A 648 -12.88 -18.57 2.48
C VAL A 648 -13.42 -19.52 3.56
N ASN A 649 -12.68 -20.57 3.94
CA ASN A 649 -13.14 -21.52 4.95
C ASN A 649 -13.23 -20.90 6.34
N VAL A 650 -12.34 -19.97 6.66
CA VAL A 650 -12.39 -19.20 7.92
C VAL A 650 -13.75 -18.54 8.11
N VAL A 651 -14.33 -17.97 7.05
CA VAL A 651 -15.66 -17.36 7.11
C VAL A 651 -16.75 -18.37 7.42
N LYS A 652 -16.69 -19.55 6.77
CA LYS A 652 -17.66 -20.64 7.02
C LYS A 652 -17.59 -21.14 8.46
N GLU A 653 -16.37 -21.26 8.99
CA GLU A 653 -16.14 -21.67 10.37
C GLU A 653 -16.70 -20.65 11.37
N ILE A 654 -16.44 -19.35 11.16
CA ILE A 654 -17.00 -18.29 12.00
C ILE A 654 -18.53 -18.28 11.94
N MET A 655 -19.11 -18.43 10.75
CA MET A 655 -20.58 -18.51 10.59
C MET A 655 -21.17 -19.73 11.30
N SER A 656 -20.48 -20.87 11.27
CA SER A 656 -20.89 -22.08 12.00
C SER A 656 -20.88 -21.85 13.51
N ILE A 657 -19.85 -21.15 14.04
CA ILE A 657 -19.78 -20.79 15.46
C ILE A 657 -20.92 -19.82 15.81
N ALA A 658 -21.15 -18.81 15.00
CA ALA A 658 -22.23 -17.83 15.21
C ALA A 658 -23.63 -18.46 15.23
N GLN A 659 -23.84 -19.58 14.53
CA GLN A 659 -25.09 -20.36 14.54
C GLN A 659 -25.21 -21.30 15.74
N MET A 660 -24.07 -21.72 16.35
CA MET A 660 -24.06 -22.59 17.53
C MET A 660 -24.26 -21.83 18.85
N GLU A 661 -24.05 -20.51 18.85
CA GLU A 661 -24.29 -19.65 20.01
C GLU A 661 -25.77 -19.21 20.17
N GLU A 662 -26.68 -19.76 19.36
CA GLU A 662 -28.14 -19.72 19.53
C GLU A 662 -28.63 -20.84 20.43
#